data_c2107fef9af03d516a10fc3a82601e05
#
_entry.id   c2107fef9af03d516a10fc3a82601e05
#
_cell.length_a   1.000
_cell.length_b   1.000
_cell.length_c   1.000
_cell.angle_alpha   90.00
_cell.angle_beta   90.00
_cell.angle_gamma   90.00
#
_symmetry.space_group_name_H-M   'P 1'
#
loop_
_entity.id
_entity.type
_entity.pdbx_description
1 polymer ?
#
loop_
_entity_poly.entity_id
_entity_poly.type
_entity_poly.pdbx_seq_one_letter_code
_entity_poly.pdbx_strand_id
1 'polypeptide(L)'
;MRKKKSRFSFIKFLLFLVIAFILVDFLLGLFSSMQTSSNTVDNTPTPAPAPAQTEEKPKDDEKADYNGFTSNLSTVYSNNWQLSSNVGKLDMQVTPGIRAKRTKVLGNQKDTVTIMVYMCGSDLESQAAMGVYDLQEMANAKIADNVNLIVYTGGCTRWHTDFISTKVNQIYQVVGNGQIGNLVDNAGTGSMVDPNTLVSFIEFCAENFEANRYELIMWDHGGGSVSGYGYDEKYPKRGSMSLAQLDSALTAAGVKFDFVGFDACLMATTETALMLSEHADYMIASEESEPGIGWYYTNWLSKLSNNTSMPTIEIGKNIADDFVSMCASKTPNQTATLSVIDLAEIEGIVPDSLTAFSKSTNDLIDTDFRTVVSARKGTREFAQQAGLDLVDLVDLASKIDTPEARQLCQALMKSVKYNITSRGISNAYGLSIYFPYRTTRYVNTVLNTYDNIDMNTEYSKVVRNFASYQTTGQVSSGGSHSAYQSYNTYNSSDYYSNQGTEELLINLMDLFLGGSYSSNDSYSGYYSSGLDSLFGGRVSDQMAKYIVENHFDGDLTWKDKKIALTEKQWSMIDSLKLNLFMDDGKGYIDLGKDSVFDIDENGNLLAPEDLTWLAISTDDKQWHVVAYYDLYSTIDGDNTIYTGRIPVLINDKYANLITMIDDDSAQIVGAVYDYKGEADIVSKTLYELSEDDVIQPVCDFYDYDGNFVDAYPLEGTLTYKDNLSLGDVDISSYKTLISYEFKDLYGQSFWSTAIK
;
A
#
# COMPACT_ATOMS: atom_id res chain seq x y z
N MET A 1 23.82 -16.53 29.76
CA MET A 1 22.55 -15.76 29.67
C MET A 1 22.90 -14.31 29.81
N ARG A 2 23.13 -13.59 28.68
CA ARG A 2 23.27 -12.12 28.66
C ARG A 2 21.88 -11.55 28.69
N LYS A 3 21.65 -10.50 29.48
CA LYS A 3 20.40 -9.74 29.47
C LYS A 3 20.23 -9.18 28.05
N LYS A 4 19.17 -9.60 27.32
CA LYS A 4 18.78 -8.96 26.06
C LYS A 4 18.56 -7.47 26.35
N LYS A 5 19.33 -6.59 25.67
CA LYS A 5 18.97 -5.17 25.61
C LYS A 5 17.66 -5.08 24.86
N SER A 6 16.63 -4.53 25.46
CA SER A 6 15.35 -4.27 24.79
C SER A 6 15.61 -3.29 23.66
N ARG A 7 15.20 -3.61 22.45
CA ARG A 7 15.15 -2.65 21.35
C ARG A 7 14.16 -1.58 21.77
N PHE A 8 14.64 -0.36 21.99
CA PHE A 8 13.80 0.75 22.41
C PHE A 8 13.04 1.26 21.18
N SER A 9 11.71 1.16 21.17
CA SER A 9 10.90 1.63 20.07
C SER A 9 10.86 3.17 20.07
N PHE A 10 11.23 3.78 18.94
CA PHE A 10 11.09 5.22 18.72
C PHE A 10 9.63 5.68 18.89
N ILE A 11 8.68 4.82 18.51
CA ILE A 11 7.24 5.07 18.73
C ILE A 11 6.91 5.14 20.23
N LYS A 12 7.49 4.26 21.06
CA LYS A 12 7.29 4.33 22.53
C LYS A 12 7.90 5.59 23.12
N PHE A 13 9.04 6.04 22.58
CA PHE A 13 9.67 7.31 22.99
C PHE A 13 8.83 8.51 22.57
N LEU A 14 8.36 8.56 21.32
CA LEU A 14 7.44 9.60 20.85
C LEU A 14 6.12 9.59 21.61
N LEU A 15 5.56 8.41 21.88
CA LEU A 15 4.32 8.27 22.69
C LEU A 15 4.54 8.80 24.12
N PHE A 16 5.72 8.54 24.71
CA PHE A 16 6.09 9.10 26.03
C PHE A 16 6.17 10.63 25.99
N LEU A 17 6.77 11.20 24.94
CA LEU A 17 6.82 12.66 24.73
C LEU A 17 5.44 13.26 24.54
N VAL A 18 4.55 12.62 23.76
CA VAL A 18 3.17 13.07 23.54
C VAL A 18 2.35 13.00 24.84
N ILE A 19 2.48 11.94 25.63
CA ILE A 19 1.82 11.83 26.93
C ILE A 19 2.34 12.88 27.91
N ALA A 20 3.64 13.16 27.91
CA ALA A 20 4.24 14.23 28.72
C ALA A 20 3.71 15.60 28.31
N PHE A 21 3.56 15.85 27.00
CA PHE A 21 3.03 17.10 26.46
C PHE A 21 1.54 17.29 26.83
N ILE A 22 0.71 16.26 26.69
CA ILE A 22 -0.71 16.29 27.08
C ILE A 22 -0.86 16.52 28.58
N LEU A 23 0.02 15.96 29.41
CA LEU A 23 0.03 16.19 30.85
C LEU A 23 0.41 17.63 31.21
N VAL A 24 1.36 18.24 30.49
CA VAL A 24 1.76 19.64 30.69
C VAL A 24 0.64 20.57 30.24
N ASP A 25 0.00 20.34 29.08
CA ASP A 25 -1.15 21.15 28.63
C ASP A 25 -2.35 21.02 29.54
N PHE A 26 -2.62 19.81 30.05
CA PHE A 26 -3.68 19.58 31.04
C PHE A 26 -3.42 20.32 32.35
N LEU A 27 -2.17 20.35 32.82
CA LEU A 27 -1.76 21.10 34.01
C LEU A 27 -1.81 22.63 33.76
N LEU A 28 -1.40 23.11 32.58
CA LEU A 28 -1.52 24.51 32.20
C LEU A 28 -2.98 24.94 32.03
N GLY A 29 -3.83 24.06 31.47
CA GLY A 29 -5.29 24.27 31.38
C GLY A 29 -5.97 24.38 32.75
N LEU A 30 -5.54 23.57 33.72
CA LEU A 30 -6.01 23.66 35.11
C LEU A 30 -5.58 24.95 35.80
N PHE A 31 -4.38 25.46 35.53
CA PHE A 31 -3.93 26.76 36.05
C PHE A 31 -4.68 27.93 35.41
N SER A 32 -5.02 27.86 34.12
CA SER A 32 -5.81 28.89 33.41
C SER A 32 -7.26 28.95 33.88
N SER A 33 -7.86 27.80 34.24
CA SER A 33 -9.24 27.75 34.76
C SER A 33 -9.41 28.26 36.19
N MET A 34 -8.33 28.46 36.93
CA MET A 34 -8.36 29.05 38.28
C MET A 34 -8.31 30.58 38.32
N GLN A 35 -8.13 31.27 37.19
CA GLN A 35 -8.01 32.73 37.18
C GLN A 35 -9.19 33.51 36.61
N THR A 36 -10.28 32.85 36.18
CA THR A 36 -11.47 33.57 35.68
C THR A 36 -12.74 33.16 36.42
N SER A 37 -12.94 33.74 37.59
CA SER A 37 -14.26 33.87 38.19
C SER A 37 -14.37 35.23 38.87
N SER A 38 -14.92 36.22 38.15
CA SER A 38 -15.77 37.27 38.78
C SER A 38 -16.47 38.14 37.70
N ASN A 39 -17.82 38.10 37.78
CA ASN A 39 -18.78 39.19 37.53
C ASN A 39 -18.91 39.75 36.11
N THR A 40 -20.09 40.04 35.60
CA THR A 40 -21.48 40.31 36.07
C THR A 40 -22.43 40.31 34.91
N VAL A 41 -23.67 40.00 35.23
CA VAL A 41 -24.95 40.12 34.52
C VAL A 41 -25.14 41.47 33.79
N ASP A 42 -25.75 41.53 32.58
CA ASP A 42 -27.01 42.27 32.38
C ASP A 42 -27.75 41.88 31.08
N ASN A 43 -29.06 42.12 31.13
CA ASN A 43 -30.15 41.64 30.30
C ASN A 43 -30.55 42.57 29.16
N THR A 44 -31.22 41.97 28.18
CA THR A 44 -32.49 42.29 27.48
C THR A 44 -32.44 42.88 26.08
N PRO A 45 -33.54 42.90 25.29
CA PRO A 45 -33.82 41.90 24.23
C PRO A 45 -34.15 42.52 22.85
N THR A 46 -34.30 41.58 21.90
CA THR A 46 -34.88 41.65 20.54
C THR A 46 -35.83 42.85 20.18
N PRO A 47 -35.92 43.26 18.88
CA PRO A 47 -36.94 42.63 18.04
C PRO A 47 -36.59 42.47 16.54
N ALA A 48 -37.28 41.51 15.91
CA ALA A 48 -37.41 41.35 14.48
C ALA A 48 -38.42 42.35 13.88
N PRO A 49 -38.36 42.62 12.58
CA PRO A 49 -39.53 42.36 11.77
C PRO A 49 -39.28 41.87 10.32
N ALA A 50 -40.28 41.21 9.80
CA ALA A 50 -40.53 40.77 8.44
C ALA A 50 -41.06 41.91 7.53
N PRO A 51 -41.66 41.67 6.33
CA PRO A 51 -41.24 40.94 5.13
C PRO A 51 -41.52 41.71 3.81
N ALA A 52 -41.34 41.00 2.67
CA ALA A 52 -41.93 41.21 1.34
C ALA A 52 -41.19 42.18 0.38
N GLN A 53 -41.05 41.91 -0.91
CA GLN A 53 -41.98 41.48 -1.94
C GLN A 53 -41.23 40.95 -3.19
N THR A 54 -41.93 40.10 -3.90
CA THR A 54 -41.77 39.49 -5.22
C THR A 54 -41.44 40.42 -6.39
N GLU A 55 -40.63 39.92 -7.33
CA GLU A 55 -40.86 40.10 -8.77
C GLU A 55 -40.42 38.87 -9.59
N GLU A 56 -41.25 38.54 -10.59
CA GLU A 56 -41.20 37.34 -11.44
C GLU A 56 -40.43 37.54 -12.74
N LYS A 57 -39.64 36.44 -13.10
CA LYS A 57 -39.41 35.76 -14.40
C LYS A 57 -38.68 36.49 -15.55
N PRO A 58 -38.00 35.76 -16.48
CA PRO A 58 -38.52 34.58 -17.19
C PRO A 58 -37.60 33.35 -17.28
N LYS A 59 -38.22 32.23 -17.68
CA LYS A 59 -37.72 30.89 -18.03
C LYS A 59 -36.71 30.88 -19.16
N ASP A 60 -35.74 30.00 -19.13
CA ASP A 60 -35.62 28.84 -20.00
C ASP A 60 -34.36 28.02 -19.68
N ASP A 61 -34.53 26.72 -19.85
CA ASP A 61 -33.64 25.60 -20.03
C ASP A 61 -33.40 24.68 -18.83
N GLU A 62 -33.98 23.50 -19.02
CA GLU A 62 -33.89 22.28 -18.21
C GLU A 62 -32.41 21.84 -18.03
N LYS A 63 -31.92 21.96 -16.83
CA LYS A 63 -30.85 21.13 -16.28
C LYS A 63 -31.45 20.33 -15.16
N ALA A 64 -31.22 18.99 -15.21
CA ALA A 64 -31.70 18.05 -14.25
C ALA A 64 -31.34 18.47 -12.82
N ASP A 65 -32.37 18.50 -11.98
CA ASP A 65 -32.33 18.92 -10.60
C ASP A 65 -31.57 17.86 -9.75
N TYR A 66 -30.33 18.12 -9.42
CA TYR A 66 -29.51 17.33 -8.50
C TYR A 66 -29.76 17.67 -7.00
N ASN A 67 -30.79 18.46 -6.70
CA ASN A 67 -31.04 18.99 -5.35
C ASN A 67 -31.93 18.09 -4.46
N GLY A 68 -32.17 16.83 -4.81
CA GLY A 68 -32.99 15.91 -4.00
C GLY A 68 -32.22 15.09 -2.97
N PHE A 69 -30.89 15.05 -3.00
CA PHE A 69 -30.11 14.07 -2.23
C PHE A 69 -29.59 14.56 -0.88
N THR A 70 -29.43 15.85 -0.67
CA THR A 70 -28.82 16.40 0.54
C THR A 70 -29.66 16.33 1.82
N SER A 71 -30.96 16.03 1.74
CA SER A 71 -31.83 15.97 2.93
C SER A 71 -31.91 14.58 3.58
N ASN A 72 -31.43 13.52 2.93
CA ASN A 72 -31.52 12.16 3.46
C ASN A 72 -30.20 11.64 4.11
N LEU A 73 -29.06 12.30 3.87
CA LEU A 73 -27.77 11.86 4.41
C LEU A 73 -27.69 11.98 5.94
N SER A 74 -28.34 12.94 6.54
CA SER A 74 -28.34 13.12 8.02
C SER A 74 -28.97 11.95 8.80
N THR A 75 -29.75 11.09 8.14
CA THR A 75 -30.33 9.88 8.75
C THR A 75 -29.44 8.65 8.63
N VAL A 76 -28.42 8.70 7.80
CA VAL A 76 -27.50 7.58 7.54
C VAL A 76 -26.38 7.51 8.59
N TYR A 77 -25.98 8.66 9.15
CA TYR A 77 -24.86 8.74 10.09
C TYR A 77 -25.31 8.96 11.54
N SER A 78 -24.69 8.23 12.47
CA SER A 78 -24.95 8.34 13.90
C SER A 78 -23.83 9.10 14.60
N ASN A 79 -24.18 10.15 15.36
CA ASN A 79 -23.22 10.92 16.15
C ASN A 79 -22.60 10.11 17.30
N ASN A 80 -23.22 8.99 17.69
CA ASN A 80 -22.73 8.09 18.75
C ASN A 80 -22.06 6.83 18.20
N TRP A 81 -21.78 6.79 16.88
CA TRP A 81 -21.11 5.66 16.27
C TRP A 81 -19.66 5.57 16.73
N GLN A 82 -19.23 4.36 17.03
CA GLN A 82 -17.84 4.05 17.39
C GLN A 82 -17.30 3.00 16.42
N LEU A 83 -16.07 3.21 15.97
CA LEU A 83 -15.37 2.25 15.12
C LEU A 83 -15.17 0.93 15.87
N SER A 84 -15.51 -0.15 15.23
CA SER A 84 -15.25 -1.50 15.72
C SER A 84 -14.85 -2.39 14.56
N SER A 85 -13.99 -3.38 14.82
CA SER A 85 -13.58 -4.32 13.77
C SER A 85 -14.79 -4.96 13.10
N ASN A 86 -14.74 -5.07 11.76
CA ASN A 86 -15.71 -5.77 10.93
C ASN A 86 -15.24 -7.19 10.51
N VAL A 87 -14.06 -7.60 10.95
CA VAL A 87 -13.47 -8.90 10.58
C VAL A 87 -14.39 -10.06 11.01
N GLY A 88 -14.69 -10.93 10.04
CA GLY A 88 -15.57 -12.10 10.22
C GLY A 88 -17.06 -11.78 10.38
N LYS A 89 -17.45 -10.51 10.22
CA LYS A 89 -18.87 -10.07 10.38
C LYS A 89 -19.51 -9.90 9.01
N LEU A 90 -20.57 -10.67 8.74
CA LEU A 90 -21.36 -10.54 7.53
C LEU A 90 -22.45 -9.48 7.71
N ASP A 91 -22.47 -8.47 6.83
CA ASP A 91 -23.52 -7.45 6.77
C ASP A 91 -24.39 -7.66 5.52
N MET A 92 -25.66 -8.05 5.73
CA MET A 92 -26.65 -8.21 4.65
C MET A 92 -27.57 -7.02 4.50
N GLN A 93 -27.35 -5.93 5.28
CA GLN A 93 -28.21 -4.75 5.23
C GLN A 93 -27.89 -3.93 3.98
N VAL A 94 -28.91 -3.28 3.47
CA VAL A 94 -28.83 -2.38 2.32
C VAL A 94 -29.25 -1.00 2.75
N THR A 95 -28.41 0.00 2.46
CA THR A 95 -28.71 1.39 2.78
C THR A 95 -29.92 1.87 1.96
N PRO A 96 -30.94 2.47 2.59
CA PRO A 96 -32.09 2.99 1.85
C PRO A 96 -31.69 4.07 0.84
N GLY A 97 -32.24 3.98 -0.37
CA GLY A 97 -32.05 5.00 -1.41
C GLY A 97 -30.88 4.77 -2.36
N ILE A 98 -30.06 3.73 -2.17
CA ILE A 98 -29.04 3.35 -3.14
C ILE A 98 -29.67 2.69 -4.38
N ARG A 99 -28.91 2.61 -5.48
CA ARG A 99 -29.39 1.95 -6.70
C ARG A 99 -29.70 0.48 -6.48
N ALA A 100 -30.65 -0.02 -7.25
CA ALA A 100 -30.88 -1.47 -7.32
C ALA A 100 -29.67 -2.18 -7.95
N LYS A 101 -29.48 -3.46 -7.60
CA LYS A 101 -28.48 -4.30 -8.26
C LYS A 101 -28.80 -4.47 -9.73
N ARG A 102 -27.76 -4.45 -10.57
CA ARG A 102 -27.87 -4.66 -12.02
C ARG A 102 -28.17 -6.11 -12.35
N THR A 103 -27.57 -7.02 -11.60
CA THR A 103 -27.79 -8.46 -11.71
C THR A 103 -29.08 -8.85 -11.00
N LYS A 104 -29.92 -9.60 -11.70
CA LYS A 104 -31.17 -10.13 -11.17
C LYS A 104 -31.06 -11.61 -10.88
N VAL A 105 -31.03 -11.97 -9.61
CA VAL A 105 -31.12 -13.36 -9.17
C VAL A 105 -32.54 -13.87 -9.34
N LEU A 106 -32.71 -14.97 -10.10
CA LEU A 106 -34.04 -15.58 -10.45
C LEU A 106 -34.59 -16.43 -9.30
N GLY A 107 -33.69 -16.98 -8.48
CA GLY A 107 -34.06 -17.84 -7.36
C GLY A 107 -34.40 -19.30 -7.76
N ASN A 108 -34.53 -20.11 -6.72
CA ASN A 108 -34.91 -21.56 -6.88
C ASN A 108 -33.94 -22.36 -7.80
N GLN A 109 -32.64 -22.02 -7.77
CA GLN A 109 -31.59 -22.67 -8.57
C GLN A 109 -31.84 -22.58 -10.11
N LYS A 110 -32.53 -21.54 -10.55
CA LYS A 110 -32.81 -21.27 -11.97
C LYS A 110 -31.80 -20.34 -12.62
N ASP A 111 -30.89 -19.80 -11.81
CA ASP A 111 -29.87 -18.90 -12.31
C ASP A 111 -28.85 -19.66 -13.15
N THR A 112 -28.53 -19.10 -14.32
CA THR A 112 -27.37 -19.49 -15.11
C THR A 112 -26.23 -18.54 -14.77
N VAL A 113 -25.10 -19.12 -14.45
CA VAL A 113 -23.90 -18.36 -14.02
C VAL A 113 -22.79 -18.58 -15.04
N THR A 114 -22.19 -17.52 -15.55
CA THR A 114 -20.98 -17.58 -16.37
C THR A 114 -19.84 -16.92 -15.62
N ILE A 115 -18.87 -17.73 -15.21
CA ILE A 115 -17.67 -17.34 -14.48
C ILE A 115 -16.54 -17.25 -15.50
N MET A 116 -15.97 -16.07 -15.64
CA MET A 116 -14.88 -15.74 -16.55
C MET A 116 -13.60 -15.60 -15.74
N VAL A 117 -12.63 -16.49 -15.90
CA VAL A 117 -11.32 -16.40 -15.24
C VAL A 117 -10.29 -15.95 -16.27
N TYR A 118 -9.78 -14.74 -16.10
CA TYR A 118 -8.73 -14.17 -16.94
C TYR A 118 -7.38 -14.44 -16.30
N MET A 119 -6.77 -15.57 -16.68
CA MET A 119 -5.56 -16.11 -16.03
C MET A 119 -4.32 -15.71 -16.81
N CYS A 120 -3.66 -14.65 -16.38
CA CYS A 120 -2.34 -14.29 -16.82
C CYS A 120 -1.30 -15.07 -16.02
N GLY A 121 -0.71 -16.12 -16.60
CA GLY A 121 0.15 -17.04 -15.85
C GLY A 121 1.40 -16.40 -15.27
N SER A 122 1.97 -15.41 -15.93
CA SER A 122 3.15 -14.66 -15.49
C SER A 122 4.30 -15.57 -15.00
N ASP A 123 5.15 -15.07 -14.14
CA ASP A 123 6.14 -15.86 -13.40
C ASP A 123 5.51 -16.74 -12.31
N LEU A 124 4.30 -16.46 -11.86
CA LEU A 124 3.54 -17.32 -10.95
C LEU A 124 3.35 -18.73 -11.52
N GLU A 125 3.05 -18.82 -12.80
CA GLU A 125 2.96 -20.11 -13.48
C GLU A 125 4.34 -20.62 -13.91
N SER A 126 5.17 -19.78 -14.55
CA SER A 126 6.42 -20.27 -15.15
C SER A 126 7.45 -20.74 -14.13
N GLN A 127 7.43 -20.19 -12.91
CA GLN A 127 8.35 -20.55 -11.84
C GLN A 127 7.72 -21.51 -10.81
N ALA A 128 6.44 -21.34 -10.46
CA ALA A 128 5.82 -22.00 -9.33
C ALA A 128 4.57 -22.85 -9.66
N ALA A 129 4.18 -22.96 -10.94
CA ALA A 129 3.04 -23.77 -11.39
C ALA A 129 1.68 -23.36 -10.77
N MET A 130 1.54 -22.10 -10.28
CA MET A 130 0.36 -21.66 -9.53
C MET A 130 -0.91 -21.66 -10.39
N GLY A 131 -0.82 -21.24 -11.67
CA GLY A 131 -1.95 -21.28 -12.58
C GLY A 131 -2.46 -22.70 -12.85
N VAL A 132 -1.55 -23.67 -13.05
CA VAL A 132 -1.92 -25.08 -13.20
C VAL A 132 -2.51 -25.64 -11.92
N TYR A 133 -2.01 -25.23 -10.75
CA TYR A 133 -2.55 -25.64 -9.45
C TYR A 133 -4.03 -25.20 -9.31
N ASP A 134 -4.33 -23.93 -9.59
CA ASP A 134 -5.69 -23.39 -9.50
C ASP A 134 -6.62 -23.98 -10.55
N LEU A 135 -6.13 -24.25 -11.78
CA LEU A 135 -6.89 -24.99 -12.78
C LEU A 135 -7.26 -26.41 -12.31
N GLN A 136 -6.38 -27.08 -11.56
CA GLN A 136 -6.69 -28.39 -10.97
C GLN A 136 -7.75 -28.28 -9.87
N GLU A 137 -7.68 -27.22 -9.04
CA GLU A 137 -8.71 -26.95 -8.03
C GLU A 137 -10.08 -26.69 -8.68
N MET A 138 -10.12 -25.88 -9.74
CA MET A 138 -11.31 -25.65 -10.54
C MET A 138 -11.85 -26.95 -11.13
N ALA A 139 -10.98 -27.79 -11.71
CA ALA A 139 -11.37 -29.07 -12.29
C ALA A 139 -11.87 -30.07 -11.25
N ASN A 140 -11.40 -30.03 -10.01
CA ASN A 140 -11.83 -30.86 -8.91
C ASN A 140 -13.20 -30.45 -8.34
N ALA A 141 -13.68 -29.26 -8.66
CA ALA A 141 -14.98 -28.79 -8.23
C ALA A 141 -16.12 -29.58 -8.89
N LYS A 142 -17.27 -29.62 -8.22
CA LYS A 142 -18.51 -30.09 -8.81
C LYS A 142 -19.16 -28.92 -9.52
N ILE A 143 -19.20 -28.96 -10.84
CA ILE A 143 -19.81 -27.92 -11.67
C ILE A 143 -21.19 -28.40 -12.17
N ALA A 144 -22.23 -27.59 -11.96
CA ALA A 144 -23.59 -27.87 -12.42
C ALA A 144 -23.76 -27.47 -13.90
N ASP A 145 -24.75 -28.07 -14.59
CA ASP A 145 -25.01 -27.82 -16.01
C ASP A 145 -25.37 -26.35 -16.33
N ASN A 146 -25.83 -25.58 -15.34
CA ASN A 146 -26.15 -24.15 -15.45
C ASN A 146 -25.05 -23.24 -14.92
N VAL A 147 -23.83 -23.75 -14.74
CA VAL A 147 -22.61 -22.98 -14.42
C VAL A 147 -21.60 -23.18 -15.54
N ASN A 148 -21.25 -22.10 -16.21
CA ASN A 148 -20.21 -22.07 -17.23
C ASN A 148 -18.94 -21.50 -16.59
N LEU A 149 -17.91 -22.30 -16.42
CA LEU A 149 -16.60 -21.86 -15.94
C LEU A 149 -15.63 -21.80 -17.11
N ILE A 150 -15.29 -20.59 -17.55
CA ILE A 150 -14.49 -20.32 -18.74
C ILE A 150 -13.18 -19.67 -18.32
N VAL A 151 -12.05 -20.23 -18.77
CA VAL A 151 -10.72 -19.77 -18.41
C VAL A 151 -9.96 -19.34 -19.66
N TYR A 152 -9.46 -18.11 -19.67
CA TYR A 152 -8.52 -17.59 -20.67
C TYR A 152 -7.10 -17.70 -20.14
N THR A 153 -6.21 -18.33 -20.88
CA THR A 153 -4.83 -18.59 -20.46
C THR A 153 -3.81 -17.90 -21.37
N GLY A 154 -2.78 -17.30 -20.78
CA GLY A 154 -1.70 -16.63 -21.50
C GLY A 154 -0.64 -16.07 -20.54
N GLY A 155 0.22 -15.18 -21.02
CA GLY A 155 1.06 -14.30 -20.20
C GLY A 155 2.32 -14.91 -19.59
N CYS A 156 2.63 -16.20 -19.75
CA CYS A 156 3.82 -16.82 -19.21
C CYS A 156 4.70 -17.51 -20.27
N THR A 157 5.97 -17.69 -19.96
CA THR A 157 6.94 -18.33 -20.84
C THR A 157 6.94 -19.84 -20.74
N ARG A 158 6.36 -20.39 -19.67
CA ARG A 158 6.25 -21.83 -19.42
C ARG A 158 4.95 -22.16 -18.68
N TRP A 159 4.22 -23.18 -19.18
CA TRP A 159 3.15 -23.84 -18.42
C TRP A 159 3.65 -25.19 -17.89
N HIS A 160 3.30 -25.53 -16.65
CA HIS A 160 3.65 -26.82 -16.04
C HIS A 160 2.65 -27.94 -16.43
N THR A 161 2.15 -27.83 -17.62
CA THR A 161 1.27 -28.82 -18.26
C THR A 161 1.47 -28.82 -19.78
N ASP A 162 1.26 -29.98 -20.41
CA ASP A 162 1.48 -30.13 -21.86
C ASP A 162 0.27 -29.67 -22.70
N PHE A 163 -0.89 -29.44 -22.10
CA PHE A 163 -2.10 -29.10 -22.86
C PHE A 163 -2.29 -27.58 -23.05
N ILE A 164 -1.58 -26.73 -22.33
CA ILE A 164 -1.64 -25.28 -22.48
C ILE A 164 -0.43 -24.79 -23.29
N SER A 165 -0.70 -23.96 -24.30
CA SER A 165 0.34 -23.43 -25.20
C SER A 165 1.07 -22.23 -24.56
N THR A 166 2.41 -22.22 -24.69
CA THR A 166 3.23 -21.03 -24.39
C THR A 166 3.32 -20.05 -25.55
N LYS A 167 2.85 -20.46 -26.77
CA LYS A 167 3.01 -19.65 -28.01
C LYS A 167 1.82 -18.76 -28.29
N VAL A 168 0.62 -19.20 -27.96
CA VAL A 168 -0.64 -18.50 -28.18
C VAL A 168 -1.49 -18.55 -26.93
N ASN A 169 -2.37 -17.58 -26.76
CA ASN A 169 -3.41 -17.62 -25.71
C ASN A 169 -4.50 -18.61 -26.13
N GLN A 170 -5.17 -19.18 -25.15
CA GLN A 170 -6.19 -20.23 -25.37
C GLN A 170 -7.38 -20.02 -24.44
N ILE A 171 -8.54 -20.57 -24.82
CA ILE A 171 -9.75 -20.54 -23.99
C ILE A 171 -10.18 -21.97 -23.67
N TYR A 172 -10.46 -22.23 -22.40
CA TYR A 172 -10.89 -23.51 -21.88
C TYR A 172 -12.23 -23.41 -21.17
N GLN A 173 -13.01 -24.47 -21.19
CA GLN A 173 -14.13 -24.66 -20.29
C GLN A 173 -13.78 -25.75 -19.28
N VAL A 174 -13.92 -25.39 -18.00
CA VAL A 174 -13.79 -26.36 -16.91
C VAL A 174 -15.17 -26.94 -16.61
N VAL A 175 -15.30 -28.25 -16.80
CA VAL A 175 -16.58 -28.95 -16.63
C VAL A 175 -16.71 -29.58 -15.24
N GLY A 176 -15.61 -29.55 -14.46
CA GLY A 176 -15.51 -30.22 -13.16
C GLY A 176 -15.25 -31.74 -13.29
N ASN A 177 -15.17 -32.41 -12.12
CA ASN A 177 -14.87 -33.85 -12.04
C ASN A 177 -13.55 -34.24 -12.76
N GLY A 178 -12.55 -33.38 -12.74
CA GLY A 178 -11.26 -33.56 -13.40
C GLY A 178 -11.26 -33.25 -14.91
N GLN A 179 -12.32 -32.68 -15.47
CA GLN A 179 -12.43 -32.45 -16.91
C GLN A 179 -12.27 -30.98 -17.28
N ILE A 180 -11.35 -30.72 -18.22
CA ILE A 180 -11.09 -29.44 -18.85
C ILE A 180 -11.15 -29.62 -20.36
N GLY A 181 -12.01 -28.87 -21.04
CA GLY A 181 -12.19 -28.89 -22.50
C GLY A 181 -11.59 -27.66 -23.15
N ASN A 182 -10.81 -27.84 -24.21
CA ASN A 182 -10.34 -26.73 -25.02
C ASN A 182 -11.47 -26.20 -25.92
N LEU A 183 -11.78 -24.90 -25.84
CA LEU A 183 -12.79 -24.24 -26.68
C LEU A 183 -12.14 -23.50 -27.85
N VAL A 184 -10.99 -22.82 -27.60
CA VAL A 184 -10.28 -22.07 -28.60
C VAL A 184 -8.76 -22.34 -28.46
N ASP A 185 -8.25 -23.07 -29.45
CA ASP A 185 -6.84 -23.51 -29.51
C ASP A 185 -5.85 -22.37 -29.76
N ASN A 186 -6.32 -21.30 -30.38
CA ASN A 186 -5.54 -20.13 -30.71
C ASN A 186 -6.40 -18.86 -30.60
N ALA A 187 -6.35 -18.22 -29.45
CA ALA A 187 -6.98 -16.93 -29.20
C ALA A 187 -6.03 -15.74 -29.48
N GLY A 188 -4.96 -16.00 -30.27
CA GLY A 188 -3.98 -14.98 -30.64
C GLY A 188 -2.75 -14.94 -29.73
N THR A 189 -1.98 -13.86 -29.87
CA THR A 189 -0.74 -13.61 -29.12
C THR A 189 -0.80 -12.26 -28.42
N GLY A 190 -2.01 -11.73 -28.18
CA GLY A 190 -2.19 -10.46 -27.47
C GLY A 190 -1.59 -10.52 -26.06
N SER A 191 -1.02 -9.41 -25.59
CA SER A 191 -0.55 -9.34 -24.21
C SER A 191 -1.75 -9.43 -23.26
N MET A 192 -1.57 -10.13 -22.14
CA MET A 192 -2.60 -10.29 -21.11
C MET A 192 -2.85 -8.98 -20.32
N VAL A 193 -1.97 -8.00 -20.44
CA VAL A 193 -2.16 -6.65 -19.88
C VAL A 193 -2.61 -5.63 -20.95
N ASP A 194 -3.04 -6.11 -22.12
CA ASP A 194 -3.65 -5.27 -23.16
C ASP A 194 -5.19 -5.27 -22.98
N PRO A 195 -5.84 -4.11 -22.81
CA PRO A 195 -7.29 -3.99 -22.67
C PRO A 195 -8.08 -4.74 -23.73
N ASN A 196 -7.63 -4.73 -25.01
CA ASN A 196 -8.33 -5.38 -26.09
C ASN A 196 -8.33 -6.92 -25.96
N THR A 197 -7.30 -7.51 -25.33
CA THR A 197 -7.27 -8.95 -25.06
C THR A 197 -8.36 -9.31 -24.05
N LEU A 198 -8.53 -8.51 -22.99
CA LEU A 198 -9.60 -8.69 -22.01
C LEU A 198 -11.00 -8.51 -22.63
N VAL A 199 -11.19 -7.45 -23.44
CA VAL A 199 -12.44 -7.20 -24.17
C VAL A 199 -12.84 -8.43 -24.99
N SER A 200 -11.90 -8.94 -25.81
CA SER A 200 -12.16 -10.08 -26.68
C SER A 200 -12.58 -11.35 -25.90
N PHE A 201 -12.03 -11.53 -24.70
CA PHE A 201 -12.41 -12.65 -23.82
C PHE A 201 -13.83 -12.48 -23.25
N ILE A 202 -14.14 -11.28 -22.74
CA ILE A 202 -15.46 -11.00 -22.16
C ILE A 202 -16.55 -11.11 -23.24
N GLU A 203 -16.32 -10.55 -24.41
CA GLU A 203 -17.24 -10.66 -25.56
C GLU A 203 -17.45 -12.13 -25.98
N PHE A 204 -16.36 -12.90 -26.11
CA PHE A 204 -16.46 -14.34 -26.41
C PHE A 204 -17.35 -15.07 -25.38
N CYS A 205 -17.19 -14.80 -24.09
CA CYS A 205 -18.00 -15.44 -23.06
C CYS A 205 -19.47 -15.00 -23.13
N ALA A 206 -19.73 -13.71 -23.29
CA ALA A 206 -21.08 -13.17 -23.36
C ALA A 206 -21.87 -13.72 -24.61
N GLU A 207 -21.18 -13.87 -25.74
CA GLU A 207 -21.77 -14.38 -26.99
C GLU A 207 -22.05 -15.90 -26.96
N ASN A 208 -21.16 -16.67 -26.30
CA ASN A 208 -21.24 -18.14 -26.37
C ASN A 208 -21.81 -18.78 -25.11
N PHE A 209 -21.88 -18.07 -23.99
CA PHE A 209 -22.32 -18.56 -22.68
C PHE A 209 -23.27 -17.57 -22.02
N GLU A 210 -24.45 -17.35 -22.65
CA GLU A 210 -25.45 -16.42 -22.13
C GLU A 210 -25.91 -16.83 -20.73
N ALA A 211 -25.91 -15.86 -19.81
CA ALA A 211 -26.28 -16.06 -18.41
C ALA A 211 -26.99 -14.81 -17.85
N ASN A 212 -27.76 -15.01 -16.78
CA ASN A 212 -28.31 -13.88 -16.03
C ASN A 212 -27.35 -13.40 -14.92
N ARG A 213 -26.29 -14.14 -14.66
CA ARG A 213 -25.21 -13.76 -13.72
C ARG A 213 -23.87 -13.93 -14.41
N TYR A 214 -23.12 -12.85 -14.56
CA TYR A 214 -21.75 -12.86 -15.06
C TYR A 214 -20.80 -12.49 -13.93
N GLU A 215 -19.77 -13.30 -13.76
CA GLU A 215 -18.72 -13.14 -12.74
C GLU A 215 -17.37 -13.09 -13.46
N LEU A 216 -16.53 -12.08 -13.14
CA LEU A 216 -15.20 -11.94 -13.74
C LEU A 216 -14.16 -12.04 -12.62
N ILE A 217 -13.17 -12.91 -12.82
CA ILE A 217 -12.02 -13.06 -11.91
C ILE A 217 -10.75 -12.73 -12.68
N MET A 218 -10.02 -11.73 -12.18
CA MET A 218 -8.74 -11.29 -12.70
C MET A 218 -7.64 -11.98 -11.89
N TRP A 219 -6.90 -12.90 -12.50
CA TRP A 219 -5.92 -13.77 -11.85
C TRP A 219 -4.50 -13.43 -12.28
N ASP A 220 -3.69 -12.84 -11.41
CA ASP A 220 -2.26 -12.52 -11.59
C ASP A 220 -1.71 -11.74 -10.38
N HIS A 221 -0.65 -10.99 -10.56
CA HIS A 221 -0.17 -9.93 -9.67
C HIS A 221 -1.09 -8.71 -9.66
N GLY A 222 -0.97 -7.88 -8.63
CA GLY A 222 -1.67 -6.61 -8.51
C GLY A 222 -0.82 -5.55 -7.82
N GLY A 223 -1.10 -4.29 -8.12
CA GLY A 223 -0.46 -3.11 -7.54
C GLY A 223 -1.46 -2.00 -7.18
N GLY A 224 -2.71 -2.38 -6.96
CA GLY A 224 -3.79 -1.47 -6.53
C GLY A 224 -4.04 -0.34 -7.51
N SER A 225 -4.36 0.83 -6.97
CA SER A 225 -4.59 2.05 -7.77
C SER A 225 -3.32 2.66 -8.36
N VAL A 226 -2.14 2.26 -7.90
CA VAL A 226 -0.85 2.79 -8.34
C VAL A 226 -0.41 2.17 -9.66
N SER A 227 -0.37 0.83 -9.72
CA SER A 227 0.13 0.11 -10.91
C SER A 227 -0.97 -0.62 -11.67
N GLY A 228 -2.07 -0.99 -10.98
CA GLY A 228 -3.17 -1.72 -11.58
C GLY A 228 -2.97 -3.24 -11.53
N TYR A 229 -3.41 -3.94 -12.57
CA TYR A 229 -3.49 -5.40 -12.65
C TYR A 229 -2.47 -5.99 -13.62
N GLY A 230 -1.83 -7.07 -13.19
CA GLY A 230 -1.18 -8.06 -14.04
C GLY A 230 0.24 -7.74 -14.44
N TYR A 231 0.96 -8.81 -14.78
CA TYR A 231 2.29 -8.78 -15.37
C TYR A 231 2.41 -9.89 -16.43
N ASP A 232 2.59 -9.52 -17.68
CA ASP A 232 2.79 -10.47 -18.77
C ASP A 232 4.28 -10.72 -18.98
N GLU A 233 4.78 -11.87 -18.53
CA GLU A 233 6.19 -12.28 -18.64
C GLU A 233 6.70 -12.31 -20.10
N LYS A 234 5.80 -12.46 -21.07
CA LYS A 234 6.14 -12.42 -22.51
C LYS A 234 6.28 -10.99 -23.04
N TYR A 235 5.71 -10.02 -22.33
CA TYR A 235 5.70 -8.61 -22.73
C TYR A 235 6.11 -7.68 -21.56
N PRO A 236 7.26 -7.89 -20.89
CA PRO A 236 7.62 -7.22 -19.64
C PRO A 236 7.64 -5.68 -19.75
N LYS A 237 7.95 -5.14 -20.93
CA LYS A 237 8.01 -3.69 -21.16
C LYS A 237 6.63 -3.01 -21.25
N ARG A 238 5.53 -3.77 -21.24
CA ARG A 238 4.19 -3.20 -21.24
C ARG A 238 3.73 -2.75 -19.84
N GLY A 239 4.40 -3.20 -18.79
CA GLY A 239 3.98 -2.96 -17.42
C GLY A 239 2.66 -3.68 -17.11
N SER A 240 1.84 -3.06 -16.27
CA SER A 240 0.53 -3.57 -15.84
C SER A 240 -0.62 -2.86 -16.55
N MET A 241 -1.81 -3.44 -16.52
CA MET A 241 -3.06 -2.79 -16.97
C MET A 241 -3.53 -1.81 -15.87
N SER A 242 -3.43 -0.52 -16.12
CA SER A 242 -3.89 0.50 -15.16
C SER A 242 -5.40 0.44 -14.94
N LEU A 243 -5.89 1.06 -13.84
CA LEU A 243 -7.34 1.14 -13.59
C LEU A 243 -8.09 1.82 -14.74
N ALA A 244 -7.52 2.86 -15.34
CA ALA A 244 -8.11 3.55 -16.51
C ALA A 244 -8.21 2.62 -17.75
N GLN A 245 -7.22 1.76 -17.94
CA GLN A 245 -7.26 0.77 -19.02
C GLN A 245 -8.27 -0.34 -18.74
N LEU A 246 -8.37 -0.78 -17.49
CA LEU A 246 -9.36 -1.76 -17.05
C LEU A 246 -10.79 -1.20 -17.21
N ASP A 247 -11.03 0.04 -16.78
CA ASP A 247 -12.29 0.75 -16.98
C ASP A 247 -12.69 0.83 -18.46
N SER A 248 -11.74 1.22 -19.32
CA SER A 248 -11.95 1.28 -20.78
C SER A 248 -12.29 -0.09 -21.35
N ALA A 249 -11.66 -1.18 -20.88
CA ALA A 249 -11.95 -2.53 -21.34
C ALA A 249 -13.36 -2.98 -20.92
N LEU A 250 -13.73 -2.77 -19.67
CA LEU A 250 -15.07 -3.12 -19.15
C LEU A 250 -16.17 -2.32 -19.84
N THR A 251 -15.91 -1.04 -20.09
CA THR A 251 -16.82 -0.16 -20.87
C THR A 251 -17.00 -0.66 -22.30
N ALA A 252 -15.90 -1.01 -22.99
CA ALA A 252 -15.94 -1.50 -24.35
C ALA A 252 -16.67 -2.85 -24.47
N ALA A 253 -16.44 -3.77 -23.54
CA ALA A 253 -17.11 -5.07 -23.50
C ALA A 253 -18.63 -4.96 -23.19
N GLY A 254 -19.05 -3.92 -22.48
CA GLY A 254 -20.45 -3.59 -22.23
C GLY A 254 -21.23 -4.57 -21.35
N VAL A 255 -20.57 -5.55 -20.73
CA VAL A 255 -21.17 -6.54 -19.81
C VAL A 255 -21.27 -5.93 -18.42
N LYS A 256 -22.38 -6.20 -17.73
CA LYS A 256 -22.53 -5.86 -16.30
C LYS A 256 -22.38 -7.13 -15.47
N PHE A 257 -21.52 -7.04 -14.46
CA PHE A 257 -21.13 -8.19 -13.66
C PHE A 257 -21.87 -8.25 -12.33
N ASP A 258 -22.15 -9.46 -11.89
CA ASP A 258 -22.60 -9.76 -10.53
C ASP A 258 -21.48 -9.41 -9.54
N PHE A 259 -20.27 -9.89 -9.83
CA PHE A 259 -19.06 -9.37 -9.20
C PHE A 259 -17.86 -9.34 -10.17
N VAL A 260 -16.93 -8.45 -9.88
CA VAL A 260 -15.56 -8.49 -10.38
C VAL A 260 -14.65 -8.85 -9.21
N GLY A 261 -13.93 -9.94 -9.34
CA GLY A 261 -12.99 -10.44 -8.33
C GLY A 261 -11.56 -10.31 -8.80
N PHE A 262 -10.64 -10.07 -7.85
CA PHE A 262 -9.22 -10.03 -8.10
C PHE A 262 -8.53 -11.09 -7.23
N ASP A 263 -8.14 -12.18 -7.83
CA ASP A 263 -7.17 -13.11 -7.26
C ASP A 263 -5.78 -12.55 -7.53
N ALA A 264 -5.52 -11.42 -6.87
CA ALA A 264 -4.38 -10.54 -7.10
C ALA A 264 -4.16 -9.58 -5.91
N CYS A 265 -2.89 -9.23 -5.63
CA CYS A 265 -2.50 -8.37 -4.53
C CYS A 265 -3.12 -6.97 -4.62
N LEU A 266 -3.47 -6.36 -3.47
CA LEU A 266 -3.71 -4.93 -3.29
C LEU A 266 -4.90 -4.31 -4.04
N MET A 267 -5.75 -5.10 -4.70
CA MET A 267 -6.81 -4.54 -5.57
C MET A 267 -8.03 -4.03 -4.81
N ALA A 268 -8.16 -4.28 -3.49
CA ALA A 268 -9.25 -3.71 -2.68
C ALA A 268 -8.98 -2.24 -2.34
N THR A 269 -8.89 -1.40 -3.36
CA THR A 269 -8.75 0.05 -3.17
C THR A 269 -10.08 0.77 -3.38
N THR A 270 -10.24 1.91 -2.71
CA THR A 270 -11.41 2.78 -2.88
C THR A 270 -11.54 3.26 -4.32
N GLU A 271 -10.41 3.52 -4.99
CA GLU A 271 -10.33 3.89 -6.40
C GLU A 271 -10.86 2.77 -7.30
N THR A 272 -10.43 1.53 -7.07
CA THR A 272 -10.92 0.36 -7.81
C THR A 272 -12.42 0.17 -7.60
N ALA A 273 -12.90 0.30 -6.35
CA ALA A 273 -14.31 0.16 -6.03
C ALA A 273 -15.17 1.24 -6.69
N LEU A 274 -14.73 2.50 -6.69
CA LEU A 274 -15.43 3.60 -7.35
C LEU A 274 -15.48 3.39 -8.87
N MET A 275 -14.36 3.05 -9.50
CA MET A 275 -14.30 2.75 -10.94
C MET A 275 -15.23 1.58 -11.30
N LEU A 276 -15.17 0.47 -10.55
CA LEU A 276 -15.99 -0.71 -10.82
C LEU A 276 -17.48 -0.50 -10.54
N SER A 277 -17.88 0.54 -9.82
CA SER A 277 -19.28 0.77 -9.44
C SER A 277 -20.21 0.89 -10.65
N GLU A 278 -19.69 1.31 -11.82
CA GLU A 278 -20.45 1.35 -13.07
C GLU A 278 -20.53 -0.01 -13.76
N HIS A 279 -19.65 -0.97 -13.46
CA HIS A 279 -19.51 -2.23 -14.19
C HIS A 279 -20.05 -3.43 -13.45
N ALA A 280 -20.07 -3.42 -12.12
CA ALA A 280 -20.46 -4.56 -11.31
C ALA A 280 -21.34 -4.17 -10.12
N ASP A 281 -21.93 -5.21 -9.49
CA ASP A 281 -22.68 -5.04 -8.26
C ASP A 281 -21.83 -5.26 -7.01
N TYR A 282 -20.79 -6.08 -7.11
CA TYR A 282 -19.85 -6.35 -6.01
C TYR A 282 -18.42 -6.40 -6.52
N MET A 283 -17.48 -6.09 -5.62
CA MET A 283 -16.05 -6.33 -5.78
C MET A 283 -15.60 -7.33 -4.71
N ILE A 284 -14.73 -8.27 -5.07
CA ILE A 284 -14.07 -9.19 -4.16
C ILE A 284 -12.56 -9.02 -4.35
N ALA A 285 -11.84 -8.52 -3.35
CA ALA A 285 -10.43 -8.19 -3.49
C ALA A 285 -9.71 -8.11 -2.14
N SER A 286 -8.39 -8.14 -2.17
CA SER A 286 -7.51 -8.02 -1.02
C SER A 286 -6.93 -6.61 -0.89
N GLU A 287 -6.84 -6.10 0.35
CA GLU A 287 -6.04 -4.89 0.67
C GLU A 287 -4.54 -5.21 0.74
N GLU A 288 -4.18 -6.42 1.18
CA GLU A 288 -2.81 -6.86 1.38
C GLU A 288 -2.31 -7.66 0.17
N SER A 289 -1.02 -7.97 0.14
CA SER A 289 -0.48 -8.98 -0.76
C SER A 289 -1.19 -10.31 -0.54
N GLU A 290 -1.53 -11.00 -1.62
CA GLU A 290 -2.07 -12.36 -1.53
C GLU A 290 -0.94 -13.39 -1.61
N PRO A 291 -0.95 -14.42 -0.74
CA PRO A 291 -0.09 -15.57 -0.93
C PRO A 291 -0.30 -16.24 -2.30
N GLY A 292 0.78 -16.72 -2.91
CA GLY A 292 0.77 -17.26 -4.28
C GLY A 292 -0.13 -18.45 -4.52
N ILE A 293 -0.58 -19.13 -3.46
CA ILE A 293 -1.57 -20.22 -3.57
C ILE A 293 -2.92 -19.75 -4.08
N GLY A 294 -3.19 -18.41 -4.10
CA GLY A 294 -4.44 -17.86 -4.63
C GLY A 294 -5.70 -18.30 -3.90
N TRP A 295 -6.84 -18.05 -4.52
CA TRP A 295 -8.13 -18.44 -4.01
C TRP A 295 -8.33 -19.95 -4.10
N TYR A 296 -8.98 -20.56 -3.09
CA TYR A 296 -9.27 -22.01 -3.12
C TYR A 296 -10.55 -22.31 -3.90
N TYR A 297 -10.42 -22.64 -5.18
CA TYR A 297 -11.54 -22.74 -6.12
C TYR A 297 -12.49 -23.90 -5.87
N THR A 298 -12.03 -25.05 -5.40
CA THR A 298 -12.82 -26.29 -5.32
C THR A 298 -14.09 -26.14 -4.47
N ASN A 299 -13.98 -25.52 -3.31
CA ASN A 299 -15.10 -25.49 -2.34
C ASN A 299 -16.20 -24.51 -2.76
N TRP A 300 -15.84 -23.25 -3.00
CA TRP A 300 -16.85 -22.23 -3.30
C TRP A 300 -17.54 -22.48 -4.65
N LEU A 301 -16.83 -22.97 -5.68
CA LEU A 301 -17.43 -23.39 -6.95
C LEU A 301 -18.44 -24.52 -6.76
N SER A 302 -18.10 -25.51 -5.93
CA SER A 302 -19.00 -26.61 -5.60
C SER A 302 -20.24 -26.14 -4.83
N LYS A 303 -20.07 -25.18 -3.90
CA LYS A 303 -21.19 -24.59 -3.15
C LYS A 303 -22.11 -23.78 -4.07
N LEU A 304 -21.54 -22.94 -4.97
CA LEU A 304 -22.30 -22.18 -5.95
C LEU A 304 -23.06 -23.11 -6.92
N SER A 305 -22.42 -24.16 -7.40
CA SER A 305 -23.05 -25.16 -8.30
C SER A 305 -24.22 -25.91 -7.61
N ASN A 306 -24.12 -26.14 -6.30
CA ASN A 306 -25.24 -26.71 -5.55
C ASN A 306 -26.40 -25.72 -5.34
N ASN A 307 -26.15 -24.42 -5.43
CA ASN A 307 -27.16 -23.36 -5.31
C ASN A 307 -26.76 -22.15 -6.17
N THR A 308 -27.10 -22.18 -7.46
CA THR A 308 -26.81 -21.10 -8.42
C THR A 308 -27.56 -19.79 -8.12
N SER A 309 -28.56 -19.86 -7.23
CA SER A 309 -29.30 -18.71 -6.71
C SER A 309 -28.71 -18.18 -5.38
N MET A 310 -27.48 -18.58 -4.99
CA MET A 310 -26.80 -18.10 -3.80
C MET A 310 -26.60 -16.58 -3.90
N PRO A 311 -26.89 -15.79 -2.85
CA PRO A 311 -26.60 -14.36 -2.83
C PRO A 311 -25.11 -14.09 -3.07
N THR A 312 -24.79 -13.07 -3.85
CA THR A 312 -23.40 -12.74 -4.23
C THR A 312 -22.51 -12.46 -3.01
N ILE A 313 -23.07 -11.82 -1.98
CA ILE A 313 -22.35 -11.62 -0.71
C ILE A 313 -21.95 -12.97 -0.06
N GLU A 314 -22.80 -13.98 -0.15
CA GLU A 314 -22.49 -15.33 0.38
C GLU A 314 -21.45 -16.05 -0.49
N ILE A 315 -21.46 -15.84 -1.82
CA ILE A 315 -20.42 -16.35 -2.73
C ILE A 315 -19.08 -15.74 -2.31
N GLY A 316 -19.02 -14.40 -2.20
CA GLY A 316 -17.81 -13.69 -1.79
C GLY A 316 -17.31 -14.10 -0.41
N LYS A 317 -18.23 -14.27 0.56
CA LYS A 317 -17.88 -14.79 1.88
C LYS A 317 -17.27 -16.19 1.80
N ASN A 318 -17.82 -17.10 0.98
CA ASN A 318 -17.24 -18.44 0.82
C ASN A 318 -15.84 -18.40 0.21
N ILE A 319 -15.62 -17.54 -0.79
CA ILE A 319 -14.29 -17.31 -1.39
C ILE A 319 -13.32 -16.83 -0.31
N ALA A 320 -13.70 -15.80 0.46
CA ALA A 320 -12.85 -15.17 1.46
C ALA A 320 -12.50 -16.12 2.62
N ASP A 321 -13.47 -16.86 3.15
CA ASP A 321 -13.25 -17.84 4.22
C ASP A 321 -12.35 -18.98 3.76
N ASP A 322 -12.61 -19.54 2.56
CA ASP A 322 -11.82 -20.64 2.01
C ASP A 322 -10.37 -20.17 1.75
N PHE A 323 -10.17 -18.96 1.17
CA PHE A 323 -8.86 -18.37 0.92
C PHE A 323 -8.04 -18.19 2.19
N VAL A 324 -8.56 -17.43 3.18
CA VAL A 324 -7.81 -17.14 4.42
C VAL A 324 -7.54 -18.42 5.21
N SER A 325 -8.47 -19.40 5.19
CA SER A 325 -8.26 -20.70 5.83
C SER A 325 -7.15 -21.51 5.16
N MET A 326 -7.07 -21.47 3.84
CA MET A 326 -5.99 -22.15 3.10
C MET A 326 -4.64 -21.47 3.31
N CYS A 327 -4.60 -20.14 3.30
CA CYS A 327 -3.39 -19.38 3.65
C CYS A 327 -2.90 -19.73 5.05
N ALA A 328 -3.78 -19.76 6.05
CA ALA A 328 -3.40 -20.15 7.41
C ALA A 328 -2.82 -21.57 7.52
N SER A 329 -3.23 -22.46 6.62
CA SER A 329 -2.79 -23.86 6.60
C SER A 329 -1.53 -24.09 5.77
N LYS A 330 -1.39 -23.40 4.63
CA LYS A 330 -0.33 -23.66 3.64
C LYS A 330 0.80 -22.64 3.69
N THR A 331 0.49 -21.40 4.03
CA THR A 331 1.44 -20.28 4.09
C THR A 331 1.31 -19.55 5.44
N PRO A 332 1.49 -20.21 6.58
CA PRO A 332 1.17 -19.67 7.91
C PRO A 332 1.98 -18.42 8.29
N ASN A 333 3.11 -18.18 7.61
CA ASN A 333 3.98 -17.02 7.82
C ASN A 333 3.65 -15.85 6.92
N GLN A 334 2.64 -15.98 6.04
CA GLN A 334 2.19 -14.91 5.16
C GLN A 334 0.86 -14.33 5.65
N THR A 335 0.70 -13.03 5.46
CA THR A 335 -0.54 -12.32 5.76
C THR A 335 -1.52 -12.41 4.60
N ALA A 336 -2.81 -12.37 4.90
CA ALA A 336 -3.87 -12.37 3.90
C ALA A 336 -5.06 -11.55 4.38
N THR A 337 -5.68 -10.81 3.46
CA THR A 337 -6.98 -10.16 3.65
C THR A 337 -7.86 -10.48 2.45
N LEU A 338 -9.18 -10.55 2.64
CA LEU A 338 -10.12 -10.52 1.52
C LEU A 338 -11.43 -9.91 1.95
N SER A 339 -11.98 -9.02 1.12
CA SER A 339 -13.21 -8.31 1.41
C SER A 339 -14.22 -8.38 0.27
N VAL A 340 -15.50 -8.32 0.64
CA VAL A 340 -16.64 -8.26 -0.26
C VAL A 340 -17.27 -6.89 -0.16
N ILE A 341 -17.18 -6.11 -1.21
CA ILE A 341 -17.59 -4.72 -1.26
C ILE A 341 -18.84 -4.57 -2.12
N ASP A 342 -19.86 -3.91 -1.59
CA ASP A 342 -21.09 -3.57 -2.29
C ASP A 342 -20.89 -2.27 -3.07
N LEU A 343 -20.80 -2.38 -4.40
CA LEU A 343 -20.53 -1.26 -5.28
C LEU A 343 -21.70 -0.31 -5.46
N ALA A 344 -22.94 -0.73 -5.16
CA ALA A 344 -24.06 0.19 -5.12
C ALA A 344 -24.02 1.08 -3.87
N GLU A 345 -23.56 0.54 -2.73
CA GLU A 345 -23.29 1.33 -1.52
C GLU A 345 -22.13 2.30 -1.78
N ILE A 346 -21.03 1.83 -2.40
CA ILE A 346 -19.89 2.68 -2.78
C ILE A 346 -20.37 3.87 -3.60
N GLU A 347 -21.09 3.63 -4.69
CA GLU A 347 -21.62 4.67 -5.57
C GLU A 347 -22.56 5.66 -4.83
N GLY A 348 -23.40 5.13 -3.92
CA GLY A 348 -24.46 5.91 -3.30
C GLY A 348 -24.07 6.74 -2.09
N ILE A 349 -23.06 6.33 -1.30
CA ILE A 349 -22.76 6.98 0.00
C ILE A 349 -21.30 7.38 0.21
N VAL A 350 -20.36 6.87 -0.59
CA VAL A 350 -18.94 7.18 -0.40
C VAL A 350 -18.53 8.52 -1.02
N PRO A 351 -18.94 8.92 -2.23
CA PRO A 351 -18.42 10.12 -2.90
C PRO A 351 -18.60 11.42 -2.10
N ASP A 352 -19.79 11.63 -1.53
CA ASP A 352 -20.07 12.85 -0.75
C ASP A 352 -19.30 12.88 0.56
N SER A 353 -19.20 11.73 1.27
CA SER A 353 -18.45 11.62 2.51
C SER A 353 -16.94 11.73 2.28
N LEU A 354 -16.43 11.19 1.16
CA LEU A 354 -15.02 11.35 0.74
C LEU A 354 -14.72 12.81 0.40
N THR A 355 -15.64 13.50 -0.27
CA THR A 355 -15.52 14.94 -0.57
C THR A 355 -15.42 15.77 0.71
N ALA A 356 -16.29 15.53 1.69
CA ALA A 356 -16.28 16.24 2.97
C ALA A 356 -15.00 15.98 3.75
N PHE A 357 -14.60 14.71 3.87
CA PHE A 357 -13.33 14.29 4.47
C PHE A 357 -12.12 14.94 3.80
N SER A 358 -12.10 14.96 2.47
CA SER A 358 -10.99 15.55 1.71
C SER A 358 -10.83 17.03 1.96
N LYS A 359 -11.95 17.78 2.04
CA LYS A 359 -11.92 19.21 2.36
C LYS A 359 -11.39 19.45 3.77
N SER A 360 -11.92 18.75 4.77
CA SER A 360 -11.44 18.89 6.17
C SER A 360 -9.98 18.48 6.31
N THR A 361 -9.53 17.46 5.58
CA THR A 361 -8.12 17.03 5.57
C THR A 361 -7.22 18.06 4.91
N ASN A 362 -7.64 18.70 3.80
CA ASN A 362 -6.88 19.79 3.19
C ASN A 362 -6.75 21.00 4.11
N ASP A 363 -7.82 21.38 4.81
CA ASP A 363 -7.78 22.45 5.80
C ASP A 363 -6.79 22.10 6.94
N LEU A 364 -6.75 20.84 7.34
CA LEU A 364 -5.84 20.35 8.36
C LEU A 364 -4.38 20.32 7.87
N ILE A 365 -4.12 19.90 6.63
CA ILE A 365 -2.79 19.98 6.01
C ILE A 365 -2.26 21.41 6.07
N ASP A 366 -3.10 22.41 5.76
CA ASP A 366 -2.69 23.80 5.73
C ASP A 366 -2.51 24.43 7.11
N THR A 367 -3.18 23.91 8.14
CA THR A 367 -3.14 24.48 9.50
C THR A 367 -2.30 23.68 10.48
N ASP A 368 -2.24 22.37 10.34
CA ASP A 368 -1.51 21.44 11.21
C ASP A 368 -1.05 20.20 10.43
N PHE A 369 -0.10 20.37 9.52
CA PHE A 369 0.48 19.31 8.69
C PHE A 369 0.98 18.12 9.52
N ARG A 370 1.52 18.38 10.71
CA ARG A 370 2.04 17.34 11.63
C ARG A 370 0.96 16.34 12.03
N THR A 371 -0.24 16.81 12.35
CA THR A 371 -1.36 15.92 12.69
C THR A 371 -1.68 14.95 11.56
N VAL A 372 -1.68 15.43 10.30
CA VAL A 372 -1.91 14.56 9.14
C VAL A 372 -0.76 13.58 8.92
N VAL A 373 0.50 14.04 9.06
CA VAL A 373 1.69 13.16 9.01
C VAL A 373 1.60 12.07 10.07
N SER A 374 1.28 12.43 11.32
CA SER A 374 1.17 11.47 12.43
C SER A 374 0.04 10.47 12.21
N ALA A 375 -1.11 10.92 11.72
CA ALA A 375 -2.24 10.05 11.37
C ALA A 375 -1.83 9.06 10.27
N ARG A 376 -1.21 9.56 9.16
CA ARG A 376 -0.75 8.73 8.05
C ARG A 376 0.31 7.70 8.49
N LYS A 377 1.29 8.13 9.27
CA LYS A 377 2.33 7.25 9.81
C LYS A 377 1.77 6.11 10.67
N GLY A 378 0.78 6.42 11.51
CA GLY A 378 0.16 5.44 12.39
C GLY A 378 -0.87 4.55 11.68
N THR A 379 -1.21 4.80 10.42
CA THR A 379 -2.22 4.06 9.67
C THR A 379 -1.69 2.73 9.15
N ARG A 380 -2.56 1.71 9.13
CA ARG A 380 -2.25 0.43 8.50
C ARG A 380 -1.93 0.65 7.03
N GLU A 381 -0.73 0.32 6.63
CA GLU A 381 -0.24 0.32 5.27
C GLU A 381 -0.02 -1.11 4.79
N PHE A 382 -0.34 -1.39 3.54
CA PHE A 382 -0.25 -2.70 2.94
C PHE A 382 0.96 -2.80 2.01
N ALA A 383 1.55 -3.98 1.89
CA ALA A 383 2.75 -4.24 1.09
C ALA A 383 3.82 -3.14 1.24
N GLN A 384 4.13 -2.75 2.47
CA GLN A 384 5.02 -1.62 2.78
C GLN A 384 6.41 -1.74 2.12
N GLN A 385 6.88 -2.98 1.90
CA GLN A 385 8.14 -3.28 1.21
C GLN A 385 8.14 -2.81 -0.25
N ALA A 386 6.97 -2.67 -0.87
CA ALA A 386 6.83 -2.18 -2.25
C ALA A 386 6.77 -0.64 -2.34
N GLY A 387 6.55 0.05 -1.22
CA GLY A 387 6.51 1.51 -1.16
C GLY A 387 5.40 2.15 -2.00
N LEU A 388 4.26 1.45 -2.16
CA LEU A 388 3.13 1.93 -2.96
C LEU A 388 2.22 2.89 -2.21
N ASP A 389 2.47 3.13 -0.91
CA ASP A 389 1.70 4.08 -0.09
C ASP A 389 0.18 3.82 -0.07
N LEU A 390 -0.23 2.53 -0.12
CA LEU A 390 -1.62 2.10 0.01
C LEU A 390 -1.95 1.85 1.49
N VAL A 391 -2.94 2.57 2.00
CA VAL A 391 -3.34 2.52 3.42
C VAL A 391 -4.81 2.23 3.57
N ASP A 392 -5.20 1.56 4.68
CA ASP A 392 -6.61 1.40 5.02
C ASP A 392 -7.27 2.77 5.23
N LEU A 393 -8.33 3.06 4.46
CA LEU A 393 -8.97 4.37 4.48
C LEU A 393 -9.79 4.61 5.75
N VAL A 394 -10.36 3.56 6.35
CA VAL A 394 -11.09 3.68 7.61
C VAL A 394 -10.13 3.96 8.76
N ASP A 395 -9.00 3.27 8.80
CA ASP A 395 -7.96 3.49 9.80
C ASP A 395 -7.35 4.90 9.68
N LEU A 396 -7.05 5.35 8.44
CA LEU A 396 -6.58 6.72 8.18
C LEU A 396 -7.58 7.77 8.67
N ALA A 397 -8.82 7.66 8.24
CA ALA A 397 -9.87 8.60 8.62
C ALA A 397 -10.10 8.60 10.13
N SER A 398 -10.06 7.43 10.78
CA SER A 398 -10.22 7.31 12.24
C SER A 398 -9.13 8.04 13.02
N LYS A 399 -7.90 8.11 12.48
CA LYS A 399 -6.75 8.79 13.10
C LYS A 399 -6.72 10.29 12.82
N ILE A 400 -7.27 10.74 11.68
CA ILE A 400 -7.51 12.16 11.41
C ILE A 400 -8.61 12.71 12.32
N ASP A 401 -9.61 11.88 12.67
CA ASP A 401 -10.62 12.09 13.72
C ASP A 401 -11.43 13.40 13.62
N THR A 402 -11.72 13.87 12.41
CA THR A 402 -12.68 14.97 12.20
C THR A 402 -14.13 14.42 12.15
N PRO A 403 -15.17 15.26 12.32
CA PRO A 403 -16.55 14.82 12.11
C PRO A 403 -16.79 14.23 10.72
N GLU A 404 -16.18 14.80 9.69
CA GLU A 404 -16.25 14.35 8.30
C GLU A 404 -15.54 13.00 8.12
N ALA A 405 -14.40 12.80 8.79
CA ALA A 405 -13.69 11.53 8.83
C ALA A 405 -14.55 10.41 9.43
N ARG A 406 -15.27 10.68 10.52
CA ARG A 406 -16.20 9.71 11.13
C ARG A 406 -17.38 9.38 10.22
N GLN A 407 -17.87 10.32 9.41
CA GLN A 407 -18.91 10.06 8.41
C GLN A 407 -18.38 9.15 7.30
N LEU A 408 -17.16 9.41 6.81
CA LEU A 408 -16.51 8.55 5.82
C LEU A 408 -16.31 7.12 6.35
N CYS A 409 -15.82 6.97 7.60
CA CYS A 409 -15.71 5.65 8.22
C CYS A 409 -17.05 4.90 8.21
N GLN A 410 -18.15 5.57 8.56
CA GLN A 410 -19.48 4.95 8.56
C GLN A 410 -19.93 4.54 7.16
N ALA A 411 -19.66 5.35 6.13
CA ALA A 411 -19.99 5.04 4.74
C ALA A 411 -19.22 3.80 4.24
N LEU A 412 -17.91 3.79 4.46
CA LEU A 412 -17.04 2.67 4.06
C LEU A 412 -17.43 1.37 4.79
N MET A 413 -17.64 1.43 6.10
CA MET A 413 -18.02 0.26 6.90
C MET A 413 -19.38 -0.33 6.50
N LYS A 414 -20.29 0.46 5.93
CA LYS A 414 -21.55 -0.04 5.36
C LYS A 414 -21.35 -0.67 3.99
N SER A 415 -20.42 -0.16 3.19
CA SER A 415 -20.12 -0.65 1.86
C SER A 415 -19.37 -1.99 1.89
N VAL A 416 -18.56 -2.25 2.92
CA VAL A 416 -17.86 -3.53 3.11
C VAL A 416 -18.82 -4.53 3.78
N LYS A 417 -19.32 -5.48 3.01
CA LYS A 417 -20.32 -6.47 3.45
C LYS A 417 -19.71 -7.65 4.19
N TYR A 418 -18.50 -8.00 3.87
CA TYR A 418 -17.72 -9.00 4.58
C TYR A 418 -16.24 -8.65 4.47
N ASN A 419 -15.50 -8.84 5.55
CA ASN A 419 -14.06 -8.69 5.58
C ASN A 419 -13.48 -9.77 6.46
N ILE A 420 -12.38 -10.39 6.04
CA ILE A 420 -11.65 -11.37 6.83
C ILE A 420 -10.15 -11.16 6.65
N THR A 421 -9.41 -11.34 7.74
CA THR A 421 -7.95 -11.18 7.77
C THR A 421 -7.31 -12.40 8.42
N SER A 422 -6.07 -12.70 8.05
CA SER A 422 -5.24 -13.65 8.78
C SER A 422 -4.85 -13.12 10.15
N ARG A 423 -4.30 -13.99 11.02
CA ARG A 423 -3.77 -13.58 12.31
C ARG A 423 -2.64 -12.55 12.14
N GLY A 424 -2.53 -11.60 13.07
CA GLY A 424 -1.49 -10.57 13.04
C GLY A 424 -1.82 -9.35 12.18
N ILE A 425 -2.97 -9.33 11.49
CA ILE A 425 -3.45 -8.12 10.82
C ILE A 425 -4.51 -7.45 11.69
N SER A 426 -4.22 -6.23 12.09
CA SER A 426 -5.16 -5.31 12.77
C SER A 426 -5.38 -4.06 11.93
N ASN A 427 -6.48 -3.35 12.17
CA ASN A 427 -6.80 -2.09 11.49
C ASN A 427 -6.90 -2.21 9.96
N ALA A 428 -7.34 -3.35 9.47
CA ALA A 428 -7.72 -3.59 8.08
C ALA A 428 -9.23 -3.76 8.00
N TYR A 429 -9.91 -2.83 7.36
CA TYR A 429 -11.37 -2.74 7.34
C TYR A 429 -11.97 -3.07 5.98
N GLY A 430 -11.15 -3.38 4.99
CA GLY A 430 -11.54 -3.94 3.72
C GLY A 430 -11.40 -3.02 2.51
N LEU A 431 -10.99 -1.76 2.69
CA LEU A 431 -10.72 -0.83 1.59
C LEU A 431 -9.54 0.07 1.89
N SER A 432 -8.51 -0.03 1.07
CA SER A 432 -7.37 0.88 1.07
C SER A 432 -7.58 2.09 0.18
N ILE A 433 -6.65 3.04 0.23
CA ILE A 433 -6.54 4.20 -0.64
C ILE A 433 -5.07 4.59 -0.79
N TYR A 434 -4.71 5.18 -1.93
CA TYR A 434 -3.38 5.76 -2.09
C TYR A 434 -3.25 7.08 -1.30
N PHE A 435 -2.21 7.19 -0.46
CA PHE A 435 -1.87 8.43 0.24
C PHE A 435 -0.34 8.58 0.30
N PRO A 436 0.28 9.50 -0.45
CA PRO A 436 1.73 9.61 -0.58
C PRO A 436 2.39 9.93 0.78
N TYR A 437 3.42 9.16 1.13
CA TYR A 437 4.15 9.37 2.37
C TYR A 437 5.63 8.99 2.26
N ARG A 438 5.89 7.78 1.75
CA ARG A 438 7.26 7.27 1.63
C ARG A 438 7.98 7.86 0.43
N THR A 439 7.24 8.08 -0.65
CA THR A 439 7.75 8.60 -1.91
C THR A 439 6.72 9.44 -2.65
N THR A 440 7.17 10.48 -3.32
CA THR A 440 6.33 11.28 -4.23
C THR A 440 6.34 10.76 -5.67
N ARG A 441 7.12 9.70 -5.95
CA ARG A 441 7.32 9.13 -7.29
C ARG A 441 6.02 8.81 -8.02
N TYR A 442 5.04 8.26 -7.31
CA TYR A 442 3.79 7.80 -7.92
C TYR A 442 2.69 8.87 -8.00
N VAL A 443 2.89 10.04 -7.39
CA VAL A 443 1.86 11.09 -7.31
C VAL A 443 1.29 11.45 -8.67
N ASN A 444 2.15 11.71 -9.67
CA ASN A 444 1.70 12.07 -11.02
C ASN A 444 0.97 10.92 -11.71
N THR A 445 1.46 9.69 -11.58
CA THR A 445 0.83 8.50 -12.16
C THR A 445 -0.56 8.30 -11.57
N VAL A 446 -0.68 8.38 -10.25
CA VAL A 446 -1.96 8.22 -9.55
C VAL A 446 -2.92 9.35 -9.88
N LEU A 447 -2.48 10.60 -9.88
CA LEU A 447 -3.34 11.73 -10.26
C LEU A 447 -3.84 11.63 -11.71
N ASN A 448 -2.98 11.17 -12.63
CA ASN A 448 -3.41 10.90 -14.00
C ASN A 448 -4.42 9.74 -14.07
N THR A 449 -4.25 8.69 -13.26
CA THR A 449 -5.26 7.63 -13.15
C THR A 449 -6.57 8.19 -12.61
N TYR A 450 -6.53 9.03 -11.58
CA TYR A 450 -7.71 9.68 -10.98
C TYR A 450 -8.49 10.51 -12.00
N ASP A 451 -7.79 11.29 -12.82
CA ASP A 451 -8.42 12.11 -13.88
C ASP A 451 -9.12 11.24 -14.95
N ASN A 452 -8.64 10.00 -15.18
CA ASN A 452 -9.20 9.10 -16.19
C ASN A 452 -10.32 8.18 -15.69
N ILE A 453 -10.44 7.99 -14.36
CA ILE A 453 -11.51 7.17 -13.74
C ILE A 453 -12.55 8.03 -13.01
N ASP A 454 -12.58 9.32 -13.27
CA ASP A 454 -13.46 10.31 -12.61
C ASP A 454 -13.40 10.24 -11.06
N MET A 455 -12.19 9.98 -10.52
CA MET A 455 -11.99 9.96 -9.07
C MET A 455 -12.30 11.32 -8.43
N ASN A 456 -12.67 11.31 -7.15
CA ASN A 456 -13.02 12.50 -6.38
C ASN A 456 -11.94 13.60 -6.44
N THR A 457 -12.29 14.75 -7.05
CA THR A 457 -11.36 15.86 -7.28
C THR A 457 -10.86 16.51 -5.99
N GLU A 458 -11.65 16.48 -4.90
CA GLU A 458 -11.20 17.02 -3.61
C GLU A 458 -10.14 16.11 -2.99
N TYR A 459 -10.25 14.77 -3.18
CA TYR A 459 -9.20 13.85 -2.75
C TYR A 459 -7.91 13.99 -3.57
N SER A 460 -8.04 14.23 -4.89
CA SER A 460 -6.87 14.57 -5.73
C SER A 460 -6.12 15.79 -5.19
N LYS A 461 -6.84 16.77 -4.61
CA LYS A 461 -6.21 17.93 -3.95
C LYS A 461 -5.49 17.54 -2.67
N VAL A 462 -6.02 16.59 -1.86
CA VAL A 462 -5.33 16.09 -0.66
C VAL A 462 -3.98 15.49 -1.04
N VAL A 463 -3.97 14.57 -2.02
CA VAL A 463 -2.75 13.92 -2.51
C VAL A 463 -1.73 14.97 -2.98
N ARG A 464 -2.17 15.92 -3.79
CA ARG A 464 -1.32 17.00 -4.34
C ARG A 464 -0.80 17.94 -3.26
N ASN A 465 -1.66 18.39 -2.34
CA ASN A 465 -1.30 19.33 -1.29
C ASN A 465 -0.31 18.69 -0.30
N PHE A 466 -0.57 17.46 0.14
CA PHE A 466 0.34 16.74 1.03
C PHE A 466 1.73 16.54 0.39
N ALA A 467 1.79 16.07 -0.85
CA ALA A 467 3.04 15.90 -1.59
C ALA A 467 3.79 17.25 -1.77
N SER A 468 3.05 18.34 -1.97
CA SER A 468 3.62 19.68 -2.09
C SER A 468 4.27 20.15 -0.78
N TYR A 469 3.63 19.91 0.37
CA TYR A 469 4.22 20.20 1.68
C TYR A 469 5.49 19.40 1.93
N GLN A 470 5.47 18.09 1.64
CA GLN A 470 6.65 17.24 1.75
C GLN A 470 7.81 17.79 0.90
N THR A 471 7.58 18.00 -0.39
CA THR A 471 8.63 18.43 -1.32
C THR A 471 9.17 19.82 -0.98
N THR A 472 8.29 20.78 -0.66
CA THR A 472 8.69 22.13 -0.28
C THR A 472 9.46 22.13 1.04
N GLY A 473 9.03 21.32 2.01
CA GLY A 473 9.71 21.14 3.28
C GLY A 473 11.11 20.56 3.10
N GLN A 474 11.27 19.53 2.27
CA GLN A 474 12.58 18.95 1.94
C GLN A 474 13.53 19.99 1.32
N VAL A 475 13.07 20.76 0.34
CA VAL A 475 13.88 21.83 -0.27
C VAL A 475 14.27 22.91 0.76
N SER A 476 13.34 23.32 1.61
CA SER A 476 13.54 24.42 2.55
C SER A 476 14.42 24.04 3.73
N SER A 477 14.37 22.79 4.19
CA SER A 477 15.16 22.33 5.34
C SER A 477 16.64 22.08 5.00
N GLY A 478 16.97 21.92 3.71
CA GLY A 478 18.35 21.85 3.23
C GLY A 478 19.09 20.56 3.56
N GLY A 479 18.62 19.77 4.50
CA GLY A 479 19.23 18.53 4.97
C GLY A 479 20.69 18.67 5.41
N SER A 480 21.23 17.70 6.11
CA SER A 480 22.67 17.59 6.35
C SER A 480 23.22 16.39 5.57
N HIS A 481 24.25 16.61 4.78
CA HIS A 481 24.95 15.50 4.13
C HIS A 481 26.03 14.99 5.08
N SER A 482 26.03 13.69 5.37
CA SER A 482 27.23 13.04 5.91
C SER A 482 28.30 13.03 4.82
N ALA A 483 29.58 12.93 5.22
CA ALA A 483 30.68 12.84 4.23
C ALA A 483 30.50 11.66 3.24
N TYR A 484 29.63 10.70 3.55
CA TYR A 484 29.34 9.49 2.77
C TYR A 484 28.00 9.54 2.04
N GLN A 485 27.17 10.55 2.30
CA GLN A 485 25.81 10.63 1.76
C GLN A 485 25.66 11.34 0.42
N SER A 486 26.60 12.19 0.06
CA SER A 486 26.61 12.81 -1.27
C SER A 486 26.71 11.78 -2.43
N TYR A 487 26.88 10.51 -2.09
CA TYR A 487 27.08 9.40 -3.04
C TYR A 487 26.03 8.29 -2.94
N ASN A 488 25.12 8.34 -1.94
CA ASN A 488 24.08 7.32 -1.74
C ASN A 488 22.87 7.42 -2.68
N THR A 489 22.95 8.21 -3.73
CA THR A 489 21.86 8.42 -4.71
C THR A 489 21.59 7.17 -5.58
N TYR A 490 22.39 6.11 -5.42
CA TYR A 490 22.30 4.90 -6.26
C TYR A 490 22.06 3.59 -5.50
N ASN A 491 21.74 3.62 -4.20
CA ASN A 491 21.42 2.38 -3.47
C ASN A 491 20.05 1.84 -3.87
N SER A 492 20.00 0.54 -4.16
CA SER A 492 18.80 -0.16 -4.65
C SER A 492 17.59 -0.09 -3.71
N SER A 493 17.79 0.23 -2.42
CA SER A 493 16.69 0.46 -1.47
C SER A 493 16.14 1.88 -1.51
N ASP A 494 16.97 2.87 -1.86
CA ASP A 494 16.59 4.26 -2.05
C ASP A 494 16.33 4.60 -3.54
N TYR A 495 16.60 3.66 -4.45
CA TYR A 495 16.29 3.79 -5.87
C TYR A 495 14.80 4.10 -6.10
N TYR A 496 13.95 3.62 -5.21
CA TYR A 496 12.51 3.94 -5.20
C TYR A 496 12.17 5.26 -4.52
N SER A 497 13.01 5.81 -3.64
CA SER A 497 12.69 7.05 -2.91
C SER A 497 13.32 8.32 -3.47
N ASN A 498 14.50 8.24 -4.09
CA ASN A 498 15.29 9.43 -4.41
C ASN A 498 15.26 9.90 -5.86
N GLN A 499 14.97 9.04 -6.86
CA GLN A 499 14.91 9.51 -8.26
C GLN A 499 13.80 10.55 -8.50
N GLY A 500 12.65 10.40 -7.82
CA GLY A 500 11.57 11.37 -7.90
C GLY A 500 11.90 12.71 -7.24
N THR A 501 12.68 12.69 -6.15
CA THR A 501 13.01 13.90 -5.38
C THR A 501 14.13 14.71 -6.01
N GLU A 502 15.16 14.11 -6.60
CA GLU A 502 16.20 14.87 -7.31
C GLU A 502 15.68 15.54 -8.58
N GLU A 503 14.89 14.84 -9.37
CA GLU A 503 14.29 15.40 -10.57
C GLU A 503 13.24 16.47 -10.21
N LEU A 504 12.49 16.28 -9.12
CA LEU A 504 11.60 17.28 -8.56
C LEU A 504 12.37 18.47 -7.95
N LEU A 505 13.50 18.24 -7.29
CA LEU A 505 14.40 19.28 -6.75
C LEU A 505 15.02 20.12 -7.86
N ILE A 506 15.52 19.50 -8.92
CA ILE A 506 16.10 20.22 -10.07
C ILE A 506 15.02 21.09 -10.72
N ASN A 507 13.83 20.56 -10.92
CA ASN A 507 12.73 21.29 -11.51
C ASN A 507 12.15 22.38 -10.59
N LEU A 508 12.16 22.18 -9.26
CA LEU A 508 11.82 23.20 -8.27
C LEU A 508 12.88 24.29 -8.18
N MET A 509 14.16 23.96 -8.25
CA MET A 509 15.22 24.97 -8.30
C MET A 509 15.12 25.84 -9.56
N ASP A 510 14.80 25.28 -10.71
CA ASP A 510 14.55 26.04 -11.93
C ASP A 510 13.32 26.97 -11.80
N LEU A 511 12.27 26.51 -11.13
CA LEU A 511 11.06 27.31 -10.87
C LEU A 511 11.30 28.46 -9.88
N PHE A 512 12.10 28.21 -8.80
CA PHE A 512 12.36 29.22 -7.75
C PHE A 512 13.47 30.20 -8.09
N LEU A 513 14.46 29.78 -8.88
CA LEU A 513 15.63 30.62 -9.18
C LEU A 513 15.50 31.37 -10.50
N GLY A 514 14.46 31.15 -11.29
CA GLY A 514 14.24 31.85 -12.57
C GLY A 514 15.40 31.69 -13.56
N GLY A 515 16.19 30.65 -13.44
CA GLY A 515 17.41 30.44 -14.16
C GLY A 515 17.24 29.53 -15.36
N SER A 516 17.27 30.10 -16.56
CA SER A 516 17.52 29.35 -17.79
C SER A 516 18.89 28.71 -17.77
N TYR A 517 18.98 27.45 -17.38
CA TYR A 517 20.11 26.61 -17.76
C TYR A 517 19.76 25.84 -19.03
N SER A 518 20.28 26.38 -20.14
CA SER A 518 20.26 25.71 -21.46
C SER A 518 21.22 24.52 -21.41
N SER A 519 20.74 23.33 -21.24
CA SER A 519 21.44 22.12 -21.68
C SER A 519 20.78 21.61 -22.95
N ASN A 520 21.55 21.69 -24.03
CA ASN A 520 21.24 21.06 -25.31
C ASN A 520 21.20 19.54 -25.14
N ASP A 521 20.07 18.99 -24.82
CA ASP A 521 19.78 17.58 -25.09
C ASP A 521 18.28 17.38 -25.30
N SER A 522 17.95 16.71 -26.39
CA SER A 522 16.63 16.60 -27.04
C SER A 522 15.63 15.69 -26.32
N TYR A 523 15.56 15.71 -25.00
CA TYR A 523 14.61 14.91 -24.19
C TYR A 523 13.67 15.74 -23.28
N SER A 524 13.73 17.07 -23.33
CA SER A 524 13.02 17.95 -22.38
C SER A 524 11.55 18.25 -22.71
N GLY A 525 10.96 17.58 -23.70
CA GLY A 525 9.61 17.90 -24.19
C GLY A 525 8.43 17.34 -23.41
N TYR A 526 8.64 16.39 -22.48
CA TYR A 526 7.55 15.67 -21.80
C TYR A 526 7.36 15.98 -20.31
N TYR A 527 8.33 16.60 -19.67
CA TYR A 527 8.35 16.77 -18.20
C TYR A 527 7.94 18.15 -17.67
N SER A 528 7.95 19.20 -18.50
CA SER A 528 7.59 20.56 -18.03
C SER A 528 6.10 20.75 -17.76
N SER A 529 5.23 19.92 -18.35
CA SER A 529 3.78 20.01 -18.15
C SER A 529 3.28 19.36 -16.85
N GLY A 530 4.06 18.47 -16.23
CA GLY A 530 3.67 17.74 -15.03
C GLY A 530 3.77 18.56 -13.74
N LEU A 531 4.79 19.40 -13.62
CA LEU A 531 5.04 20.19 -12.40
C LEU A 531 4.15 21.42 -12.30
N ASP A 532 3.82 22.07 -13.41
CA ASP A 532 2.81 23.15 -13.44
C ASP A 532 1.44 22.65 -12.96
N SER A 533 1.15 21.34 -13.15
CA SER A 533 -0.07 20.72 -12.65
C SER A 533 0.00 20.33 -11.17
N LEU A 534 1.19 19.98 -10.66
CA LEU A 534 1.42 19.66 -9.23
C LEU A 534 1.31 20.91 -8.36
N PHE A 535 1.91 22.00 -8.79
CA PHE A 535 2.03 23.19 -7.94
C PHE A 535 1.05 24.32 -8.31
N GLY A 536 0.19 24.15 -9.35
CA GLY A 536 -0.94 25.06 -9.69
C GLY A 536 -0.77 26.56 -9.44
N GLY A 537 0.48 27.02 -9.33
CA GLY A 537 0.93 28.37 -9.02
C GLY A 537 1.20 28.61 -7.54
N ARG A 538 2.45 28.90 -7.19
CA ARG A 538 3.01 29.46 -5.95
C ARG A 538 2.78 28.67 -4.67
N VAL A 539 3.86 28.30 -3.98
CA VAL A 539 3.86 27.99 -2.55
C VAL A 539 3.01 29.02 -1.82
N SER A 540 1.95 28.59 -1.13
CA SER A 540 1.10 29.52 -0.42
C SER A 540 1.90 30.18 0.71
N ASP A 541 1.58 31.45 1.01
CA ASP A 541 2.21 32.13 2.15
C ASP A 541 2.01 31.36 3.45
N GLN A 542 0.93 30.63 3.57
CA GLN A 542 0.61 29.79 4.74
C GLN A 542 1.52 28.56 4.79
N MET A 543 1.73 27.86 3.69
CA MET A 543 2.68 26.74 3.59
C MET A 543 4.11 27.20 3.90
N ALA A 544 4.56 28.29 3.28
CA ALA A 544 5.88 28.84 3.51
C ALA A 544 6.09 29.20 4.98
N LYS A 545 5.11 29.84 5.61
CA LYS A 545 5.14 30.20 7.02
C LYS A 545 5.21 28.97 7.91
N TYR A 546 4.36 27.96 7.66
CA TYR A 546 4.33 26.71 8.41
C TYR A 546 5.68 25.99 8.37
N ILE A 547 6.29 25.86 7.18
CA ILE A 547 7.58 25.19 6.99
C ILE A 547 8.70 25.94 7.72
N VAL A 548 8.74 27.28 7.63
CA VAL A 548 9.73 28.09 8.35
C VAL A 548 9.62 27.93 9.87
N GLU A 549 8.41 27.84 10.40
CA GLU A 549 8.15 27.65 11.83
C GLU A 549 8.38 26.22 12.32
N ASN A 550 8.32 25.22 11.41
CA ASN A 550 8.36 23.79 11.71
C ASN A 550 9.38 23.04 10.85
N HIS A 551 10.65 23.44 10.89
CA HIS A 551 11.75 22.70 10.27
C HIS A 551 12.73 22.19 11.34
N PHE A 552 13.46 21.12 11.01
CA PHE A 552 14.51 20.58 11.86
C PHE A 552 15.80 21.41 11.71
N ASP A 553 16.39 21.82 12.84
CA ASP A 553 17.61 22.65 12.91
C ASP A 553 18.64 22.12 13.94
N GLY A 554 18.64 20.81 14.23
CA GLY A 554 19.47 20.19 15.25
C GLY A 554 20.96 20.11 14.88
N ASP A 555 21.84 20.32 15.88
CA ASP A 555 23.28 20.01 15.79
C ASP A 555 23.48 18.49 16.05
N LEU A 556 23.77 17.73 15.00
CA LEU A 556 23.96 16.28 15.05
C LEU A 556 25.43 15.87 15.24
N THR A 557 26.22 16.74 15.86
CA THR A 557 27.63 16.47 16.19
C THR A 557 27.75 15.78 17.55
N TRP A 558 28.51 14.69 17.61
CA TRP A 558 28.78 13.99 18.85
C TRP A 558 29.64 14.85 19.80
N LYS A 559 29.13 15.04 21.02
CA LYS A 559 29.85 15.70 22.14
C LYS A 559 29.80 14.79 23.35
N ASP A 560 30.93 14.34 23.85
CA ASP A 560 31.02 13.40 24.98
C ASP A 560 30.14 12.14 24.77
N LYS A 561 30.18 11.56 23.56
CA LYS A 561 29.38 10.41 23.15
C LYS A 561 27.85 10.63 23.18
N LYS A 562 27.41 11.89 23.09
CA LYS A 562 25.99 12.24 23.08
C LYS A 562 25.66 13.22 21.97
N ILE A 563 24.42 13.12 21.44
CA ILE A 563 23.79 14.17 20.64
C ILE A 563 22.61 14.69 21.45
N ALA A 564 22.63 15.98 21.77
CA ALA A 564 21.60 16.64 22.55
C ALA A 564 20.60 17.34 21.63
N LEU A 565 19.32 16.96 21.71
CA LEU A 565 18.21 17.60 21.00
C LEU A 565 17.16 18.05 22.00
N THR A 566 16.54 19.19 21.71
CA THR A 566 15.39 19.70 22.47
C THR A 566 14.13 18.88 22.14
N GLU A 567 13.11 18.93 22.99
CA GLU A 567 11.80 18.31 22.72
C GLU A 567 11.20 18.81 21.40
N LYS A 568 11.33 20.11 21.09
CA LYS A 568 10.88 20.66 19.80
C LYS A 568 11.61 20.00 18.63
N GLN A 569 12.92 19.82 18.70
CA GLN A 569 13.70 19.17 17.65
C GLN A 569 13.31 17.70 17.49
N TRP A 570 13.18 16.97 18.61
CA TRP A 570 12.68 15.60 18.59
C TRP A 570 11.27 15.48 17.96
N SER A 571 10.40 16.45 18.25
CA SER A 571 9.05 16.46 17.68
C SER A 571 9.01 16.70 16.16
N MET A 572 10.12 17.14 15.55
CA MET A 572 10.27 17.26 14.10
C MET A 572 10.82 15.98 13.45
N ILE A 573 11.31 15.02 14.23
CA ILE A 573 11.89 13.79 13.71
C ILE A 573 10.80 12.72 13.56
N ASP A 574 10.69 12.20 12.37
CA ASP A 574 9.79 11.10 12.04
C ASP A 574 10.41 9.72 12.30
N SER A 575 11.67 9.53 11.92
CA SER A 575 12.36 8.26 12.17
C SER A 575 13.84 8.47 12.48
N LEU A 576 14.42 7.51 13.21
CA LEU A 576 15.82 7.47 13.58
C LEU A 576 16.37 6.08 13.32
N LYS A 577 17.44 5.98 12.51
CA LYS A 577 18.06 4.70 12.17
C LYS A 577 19.58 4.79 12.33
N LEU A 578 20.17 3.75 12.90
CA LEU A 578 21.61 3.53 12.89
C LEU A 578 22.01 2.97 11.53
N ASN A 579 23.03 3.55 10.90
CA ASN A 579 23.67 3.03 9.70
C ASN A 579 25.09 2.59 10.03
N LEU A 580 25.45 1.37 9.66
CA LEU A 580 26.72 0.74 9.99
C LEU A 580 27.50 0.37 8.74
N PHE A 581 28.76 0.77 8.72
CA PHE A 581 29.72 0.37 7.70
C PHE A 581 30.88 -0.39 8.34
N MET A 582 31.41 -1.39 7.63
CA MET A 582 32.59 -2.16 8.02
C MET A 582 33.73 -1.91 7.04
N ASP A 583 34.93 -1.55 7.56
CA ASP A 583 36.15 -1.34 6.78
C ASP A 583 36.81 -2.70 6.47
N ASP A 584 36.87 -3.09 5.21
CA ASP A 584 37.52 -4.34 4.75
C ASP A 584 39.01 -4.15 4.37
N GLY A 585 39.55 -2.95 4.56
CA GLY A 585 40.91 -2.58 4.20
C GLY A 585 41.08 -2.08 2.74
N LYS A 586 39.99 -2.04 1.97
CA LYS A 586 39.95 -1.50 0.59
C LYS A 586 38.90 -0.41 0.47
N GLY A 587 37.90 -0.40 1.34
CA GLY A 587 36.81 0.54 1.39
C GLY A 587 35.83 0.16 2.49
N TYR A 588 34.56 0.53 2.31
CA TYR A 588 33.49 0.32 3.26
C TYR A 588 32.43 -0.60 2.70
N ILE A 589 32.10 -1.66 3.44
CA ILE A 589 30.95 -2.53 3.22
C ILE A 589 29.78 -1.92 3.98
N ASP A 590 28.69 -1.58 3.31
CA ASP A 590 27.44 -1.13 3.93
C ASP A 590 26.71 -2.34 4.54
N LEU A 591 26.62 -2.36 5.85
CA LEU A 591 25.87 -3.37 6.59
C LEU A 591 24.41 -2.96 6.81
N GLY A 592 23.99 -1.78 6.30
CA GLY A 592 22.60 -1.35 6.26
C GLY A 592 22.16 -0.48 7.41
N LYS A 593 20.83 -0.46 7.66
CA LYS A 593 20.18 0.46 8.60
C LYS A 593 19.27 -0.30 9.58
N ASP A 594 19.42 -0.03 10.86
CA ASP A 594 18.58 -0.63 11.91
C ASP A 594 18.02 0.44 12.86
N SER A 595 16.82 0.22 13.38
CA SER A 595 16.13 1.08 14.35
C SER A 595 16.61 0.87 15.79
N VAL A 596 17.92 0.64 15.98
CA VAL A 596 18.55 0.42 17.29
C VAL A 596 19.23 1.70 17.78
N PHE A 597 18.78 2.23 18.91
CA PHE A 597 19.36 3.40 19.54
C PHE A 597 19.03 3.45 21.03
N ASP A 598 19.88 4.14 21.78
CA ASP A 598 19.69 4.41 23.20
C ASP A 598 19.53 5.92 23.45
N ILE A 599 18.55 6.29 24.27
CA ILE A 599 18.31 7.68 24.70
C ILE A 599 18.39 7.74 26.22
N ASP A 600 19.14 8.74 26.75
CA ASP A 600 19.23 8.94 28.19
C ASP A 600 17.98 9.64 28.76
N GLU A 601 17.91 9.74 30.10
CA GLU A 601 16.79 10.39 30.83
C GLU A 601 16.57 11.87 30.49
N ASN A 602 17.54 12.52 29.84
CA ASN A 602 17.46 13.92 29.40
C ASN A 602 17.11 14.03 27.91
N GLY A 603 16.81 12.93 27.23
CA GLY A 603 16.47 12.91 25.82
C GLY A 603 17.67 13.00 24.87
N ASN A 604 18.91 12.78 25.36
CA ASN A 604 20.08 12.77 24.49
C ASN A 604 20.26 11.40 23.84
N LEU A 605 20.52 11.37 22.53
CA LEU A 605 20.94 10.15 21.84
C LEU A 605 22.34 9.76 22.31
N LEU A 606 22.52 8.49 22.67
CA LEU A 606 23.79 7.94 23.12
C LEU A 606 24.53 7.21 21.99
N ALA A 607 25.85 7.31 21.99
CA ALA A 607 26.66 6.49 21.11
C ALA A 607 26.54 5.00 21.50
N PRO A 608 26.50 4.06 20.54
CA PRO A 608 26.42 2.64 20.86
C PRO A 608 27.65 2.19 21.66
N GLU A 609 27.41 1.45 22.73
CA GLU A 609 28.48 0.90 23.58
C GLU A 609 28.94 -0.49 23.15
N ASP A 610 27.99 -1.32 22.70
CA ASP A 610 28.24 -2.70 22.25
C ASP A 610 27.99 -2.78 20.73
N LEU A 611 28.97 -3.28 20.00
CA LEU A 611 28.88 -3.49 18.56
C LEU A 611 28.48 -4.92 18.26
N THR A 612 27.20 -5.16 18.15
CA THR A 612 26.63 -6.41 17.59
C THR A 612 25.88 -6.07 16.32
N TRP A 613 25.86 -7.03 15.37
CA TRP A 613 25.10 -6.88 14.12
C TRP A 613 24.45 -8.18 13.71
N LEU A 614 23.44 -8.09 12.89
CA LEU A 614 22.67 -9.23 12.41
C LEU A 614 23.52 -10.15 11.53
N ALA A 615 23.33 -11.45 11.73
CA ALA A 615 23.96 -12.51 10.98
C ALA A 615 22.97 -13.67 10.77
N ILE A 616 23.22 -14.47 9.74
CA ILE A 616 22.43 -15.66 9.41
C ILE A 616 23.28 -16.92 9.53
N SER A 617 22.63 -18.05 9.86
CA SER A 617 23.26 -19.36 9.97
C SER A 617 22.29 -20.47 9.61
N THR A 618 22.80 -21.55 9.01
CA THR A 618 22.04 -22.79 8.75
C THR A 618 22.30 -23.92 9.78
N ASP A 619 23.25 -23.70 10.70
CA ASP A 619 23.67 -24.73 11.67
C ASP A 619 23.91 -24.18 13.10
N ASP A 620 23.65 -22.89 13.34
CA ASP A 620 23.88 -22.14 14.58
C ASP A 620 25.34 -22.14 15.08
N LYS A 621 26.29 -22.57 14.24
CA LYS A 621 27.70 -22.62 14.57
C LYS A 621 28.52 -21.62 13.78
N GLN A 622 28.26 -21.54 12.49
CA GLN A 622 28.91 -20.59 11.60
C GLN A 622 27.91 -19.49 11.22
N TRP A 623 28.20 -18.27 11.69
CA TRP A 623 27.38 -17.09 11.47
C TRP A 623 28.01 -16.20 10.39
N HIS A 624 27.20 -15.79 9.44
CA HIS A 624 27.59 -14.89 8.37
C HIS A 624 26.92 -13.53 8.60
N VAL A 625 27.73 -12.49 8.83
CA VAL A 625 27.26 -11.11 8.93
C VAL A 625 26.59 -10.71 7.63
N VAL A 626 25.47 -10.02 7.70
CA VAL A 626 24.66 -9.64 6.53
C VAL A 626 24.39 -8.14 6.50
N ALA A 627 24.16 -7.61 5.32
CA ALA A 627 23.52 -6.30 5.20
C ALA A 627 22.05 -6.45 5.61
N TYR A 628 21.58 -5.57 6.51
CA TYR A 628 20.22 -5.56 7.01
C TYR A 628 19.64 -4.16 6.90
N TYR A 629 18.43 -4.08 6.39
CA TYR A 629 17.69 -2.83 6.29
C TYR A 629 16.34 -2.98 6.98
N ASP A 630 16.16 -2.28 8.09
CA ASP A 630 14.86 -2.14 8.72
C ASP A 630 13.94 -1.32 7.80
N LEU A 631 12.83 -1.93 7.39
CA LEU A 631 11.87 -1.34 6.47
C LEU A 631 10.82 -0.54 7.23
N TYR A 632 10.13 -1.21 8.16
CA TYR A 632 9.04 -0.63 8.94
C TYR A 632 8.78 -1.40 10.23
N SER A 633 7.98 -0.81 11.10
CA SER A 633 7.47 -1.47 12.30
C SER A 633 5.95 -1.42 12.36
N THR A 634 5.36 -2.50 12.88
CA THR A 634 3.92 -2.59 13.19
C THR A 634 3.73 -2.83 14.68
N ILE A 635 2.63 -2.31 15.22
CA ILE A 635 2.26 -2.55 16.62
C ILE A 635 1.17 -3.62 16.64
N ASP A 636 1.42 -4.71 17.36
CA ASP A 636 0.45 -5.77 17.62
C ASP A 636 0.28 -5.91 19.15
N GLY A 637 -0.84 -5.37 19.65
CA GLY A 637 -1.05 -5.23 21.09
C GLY A 637 0.02 -4.37 21.77
N ASP A 638 0.76 -4.95 22.70
CA ASP A 638 1.88 -4.31 23.40
C ASP A 638 3.24 -4.53 22.70
N ASN A 639 3.28 -5.36 21.66
CA ASN A 639 4.51 -5.71 20.94
C ASN A 639 4.72 -4.82 19.71
N THR A 640 5.98 -4.47 19.44
CA THR A 640 6.38 -3.85 18.18
C THR A 640 7.13 -4.87 17.35
N ILE A 641 6.62 -5.15 16.16
CA ILE A 641 7.24 -6.07 15.19
C ILE A 641 7.98 -5.22 14.16
N TYR A 642 9.27 -5.44 14.01
CA TYR A 642 10.11 -4.83 12.99
C TYR A 642 10.21 -5.76 11.80
N THR A 643 9.84 -5.29 10.62
CA THR A 643 10.05 -5.99 9.36
C THR A 643 11.25 -5.40 8.66
N GLY A 644 12.17 -6.26 8.28
CA GLY A 644 13.38 -5.87 7.58
C GLY A 644 13.68 -6.78 6.40
N ARG A 645 14.73 -6.45 5.66
CA ARG A 645 15.23 -7.26 4.55
C ARG A 645 16.71 -7.47 4.61
N ILE A 646 17.15 -8.60 4.08
CA ILE A 646 18.56 -8.98 3.89
C ILE A 646 18.76 -9.24 2.39
N PRO A 647 19.54 -8.42 1.66
CA PRO A 647 19.86 -8.68 0.27
C PRO A 647 20.71 -9.95 0.11
N VAL A 648 20.31 -10.82 -0.80
CA VAL A 648 21.00 -12.10 -1.08
C VAL A 648 20.95 -12.44 -2.57
N LEU A 649 21.79 -13.37 -2.99
CA LEU A 649 21.55 -14.22 -4.15
C LEU A 649 20.97 -15.55 -3.67
N ILE A 650 19.88 -16.00 -4.28
CA ILE A 650 19.35 -17.36 -4.13
C ILE A 650 19.50 -18.04 -5.49
N ASN A 651 20.35 -19.09 -5.52
CA ASN A 651 20.65 -19.79 -6.77
C ASN A 651 21.06 -18.82 -7.92
N ASP A 652 21.98 -17.90 -7.59
CA ASP A 652 22.51 -16.85 -8.49
C ASP A 652 21.48 -15.78 -8.92
N LYS A 653 20.28 -15.71 -8.33
CA LYS A 653 19.29 -14.67 -8.58
C LYS A 653 19.18 -13.71 -7.40
N TYR A 654 19.13 -12.41 -7.68
CA TYR A 654 18.93 -11.39 -6.65
C TYR A 654 17.57 -11.55 -5.96
N ALA A 655 17.59 -11.56 -4.64
CA ALA A 655 16.42 -11.64 -3.78
C ALA A 655 16.65 -10.87 -2.47
N ASN A 656 15.59 -10.64 -1.73
CA ASN A 656 15.64 -10.14 -0.37
C ASN A 656 15.01 -11.18 0.56
N LEU A 657 15.74 -11.66 1.55
CA LEU A 657 15.15 -12.40 2.66
C LEU A 657 14.35 -11.39 3.51
N ILE A 658 13.12 -11.71 3.81
CA ILE A 658 12.26 -10.88 4.66
C ILE A 658 12.33 -11.37 6.08
N THR A 659 12.57 -10.44 7.00
CA THR A 659 12.73 -10.73 8.44
C THR A 659 11.57 -10.12 9.23
N MET A 660 11.17 -10.80 10.29
CA MET A 660 10.29 -10.26 11.33
C MET A 660 11.00 -10.40 12.68
N ILE A 661 11.13 -9.29 13.38
CA ILE A 661 11.86 -9.21 14.65
C ILE A 661 10.97 -8.51 15.68
N ASP A 662 10.77 -9.13 16.82
CA ASP A 662 10.09 -8.53 17.99
C ASP A 662 10.96 -8.70 19.25
N ASP A 663 10.42 -8.29 20.40
CA ASP A 663 11.15 -8.37 21.68
C ASP A 663 11.54 -9.82 22.08
N ASP A 664 10.81 -10.82 21.58
CA ASP A 664 10.98 -12.23 21.96
C ASP A 664 11.56 -13.12 20.86
N SER A 665 11.42 -12.72 19.59
CA SER A 665 11.77 -13.55 18.43
C SER A 665 12.42 -12.77 17.29
N ALA A 666 13.24 -13.47 16.52
CA ALA A 666 13.79 -13.00 15.26
C ALA A 666 13.73 -14.14 14.25
N GLN A 667 13.06 -13.96 13.12
CA GLN A 667 12.85 -15.01 12.13
C GLN A 667 12.93 -14.48 10.70
N ILE A 668 13.32 -15.35 9.78
CA ILE A 668 13.23 -15.13 8.33
C ILE A 668 11.94 -15.81 7.87
N VAL A 669 11.03 -15.03 7.28
CA VAL A 669 9.68 -15.49 6.91
C VAL A 669 9.59 -15.96 5.46
N GLY A 670 10.59 -15.65 4.64
CA GLY A 670 10.66 -16.05 3.23
C GLY A 670 11.56 -15.11 2.44
N ALA A 671 11.53 -15.21 1.12
CA ALA A 671 12.29 -14.35 0.22
C ALA A 671 11.38 -13.70 -0.83
N VAL A 672 11.77 -12.52 -1.31
CA VAL A 672 11.15 -11.84 -2.45
C VAL A 672 12.21 -11.63 -3.53
N TYR A 673 11.98 -12.12 -4.73
CA TYR A 673 12.84 -11.85 -5.87
C TYR A 673 12.74 -10.39 -6.30
N ASP A 674 13.86 -9.81 -6.73
CA ASP A 674 13.92 -8.43 -7.19
C ASP A 674 13.68 -8.37 -8.71
N TYR A 675 12.58 -7.76 -9.13
CA TYR A 675 12.21 -7.59 -10.54
C TYR A 675 12.94 -6.44 -11.25
N LYS A 676 13.87 -5.74 -10.56
CA LYS A 676 14.78 -4.69 -11.11
C LYS A 676 14.13 -3.72 -12.10
N GLY A 677 12.97 -3.15 -11.74
CA GLY A 677 12.33 -2.08 -12.50
C GLY A 677 11.62 -2.52 -13.79
N GLU A 678 11.36 -3.80 -13.98
CA GLU A 678 10.56 -4.29 -15.11
C GLU A 678 9.06 -4.02 -14.93
N ALA A 679 8.56 -4.05 -13.67
CA ALA A 679 7.19 -3.67 -13.33
C ALA A 679 7.10 -3.19 -11.86
N ASP A 680 6.25 -2.20 -11.60
CA ASP A 680 5.91 -1.74 -10.25
C ASP A 680 4.75 -2.59 -9.68
N ILE A 681 4.95 -3.90 -9.59
CA ILE A 681 3.99 -4.86 -9.02
C ILE A 681 4.50 -5.43 -7.71
N VAL A 682 3.56 -5.89 -6.89
CA VAL A 682 3.89 -6.65 -5.69
C VAL A 682 3.86 -8.13 -6.03
N SER A 683 4.97 -8.82 -5.71
CA SER A 683 5.00 -10.28 -5.85
C SER A 683 3.91 -10.90 -5.00
N LYS A 684 3.08 -11.74 -5.60
CA LYS A 684 2.02 -12.50 -4.92
C LYS A 684 2.58 -13.52 -3.93
N THR A 685 3.89 -13.82 -3.99
CA THR A 685 4.49 -14.91 -3.22
C THR A 685 5.76 -14.46 -2.52
N LEU A 686 5.84 -14.70 -1.20
CA LEU A 686 7.12 -14.94 -0.58
C LEU A 686 7.62 -16.30 -1.07
N TYR A 687 8.80 -16.34 -1.69
CA TYR A 687 9.47 -17.59 -2.02
C TYR A 687 9.81 -18.31 -0.74
N GLU A 688 9.25 -19.51 -0.53
CA GLU A 688 9.65 -20.39 0.55
C GLU A 688 10.95 -21.08 0.15
N LEU A 689 11.97 -20.94 1.01
CA LEU A 689 13.26 -21.56 0.77
C LEU A 689 13.11 -23.07 0.71
N SER A 690 13.70 -23.69 -0.30
CA SER A 690 13.68 -25.12 -0.55
C SER A 690 14.99 -25.76 -0.12
N GLU A 691 14.95 -27.05 0.29
CA GLU A 691 16.18 -27.84 0.51
C GLU A 691 17.13 -27.69 -0.68
N ASP A 692 18.42 -27.50 -0.39
CA ASP A 692 19.49 -27.28 -1.36
C ASP A 692 19.55 -25.88 -1.99
N ASP A 693 18.66 -24.92 -1.67
CA ASP A 693 18.85 -23.53 -2.09
C ASP A 693 20.20 -22.99 -1.58
N VAL A 694 20.96 -22.41 -2.51
CA VAL A 694 22.24 -21.78 -2.21
C VAL A 694 22.01 -20.29 -1.98
N ILE A 695 22.27 -19.83 -0.75
CA ILE A 695 22.09 -18.45 -0.33
C ILE A 695 23.45 -17.79 -0.18
N GLN A 696 23.64 -16.64 -0.82
CA GLN A 696 24.86 -15.84 -0.68
C GLN A 696 24.46 -14.41 -0.31
N PRO A 697 24.85 -13.89 0.87
CA PRO A 697 24.60 -12.49 1.24
C PRO A 697 25.25 -11.51 0.25
N VAL A 698 24.55 -10.41 0.00
CA VAL A 698 25.00 -9.31 -0.89
C VAL A 698 25.05 -8.03 -0.08
N CYS A 699 26.03 -7.17 -0.37
CA CYS A 699 26.14 -5.85 0.23
C CYS A 699 26.63 -4.83 -0.80
N ASP A 700 26.39 -3.56 -0.52
CA ASP A 700 26.95 -2.46 -1.25
C ASP A 700 28.38 -2.14 -0.75
N PHE A 701 29.29 -1.82 -1.67
CA PHE A 701 30.66 -1.47 -1.37
C PHE A 701 30.98 -0.07 -1.86
N TYR A 702 31.62 0.71 -0.97
CA TYR A 702 32.05 2.09 -1.21
C TYR A 702 33.57 2.21 -1.07
N ASP A 703 34.20 3.03 -1.90
CA ASP A 703 35.60 3.40 -1.71
C ASP A 703 35.77 4.31 -0.48
N TYR A 704 37.04 4.61 -0.11
CA TYR A 704 37.30 5.50 1.02
C TYR A 704 36.91 6.96 0.79
N ASP A 705 36.66 7.35 -0.46
CA ASP A 705 36.14 8.66 -0.82
C ASP A 705 34.60 8.70 -0.74
N GLY A 706 33.97 7.54 -0.46
CA GLY A 706 32.52 7.37 -0.30
C GLY A 706 31.77 7.17 -1.60
N ASN A 707 32.47 6.87 -2.71
CA ASN A 707 31.81 6.56 -3.96
C ASN A 707 31.33 5.12 -3.94
N PHE A 708 30.10 4.88 -4.38
CA PHE A 708 29.60 3.55 -4.64
C PHE A 708 30.44 2.90 -5.76
N VAL A 709 30.93 1.71 -5.50
CA VAL A 709 31.75 0.95 -6.45
C VAL A 709 30.92 -0.13 -7.12
N ASP A 710 30.32 -1.02 -6.33
CA ASP A 710 29.48 -2.12 -6.81
C ASP A 710 28.73 -2.76 -5.64
N ALA A 711 27.65 -3.50 -5.95
CA ALA A 711 27.04 -4.46 -5.05
C ALA A 711 27.65 -5.83 -5.32
N TYR A 712 28.26 -6.45 -4.31
CA TYR A 712 28.91 -7.73 -4.50
C TYR A 712 28.54 -8.77 -3.41
N PRO A 713 28.60 -10.06 -3.78
CA PRO A 713 28.39 -11.13 -2.81
C PRO A 713 29.48 -11.13 -1.76
N LEU A 714 29.09 -11.24 -0.49
CA LEU A 714 30.01 -11.47 0.61
C LEU A 714 30.64 -12.86 0.53
N GLU A 715 31.82 -13.03 1.15
CA GLU A 715 32.48 -14.34 1.20
C GLU A 715 31.63 -15.34 2.01
N GLY A 716 31.40 -16.50 1.41
CA GLY A 716 30.67 -17.62 2.00
C GLY A 716 29.26 -17.79 1.42
N THR A 717 28.92 -19.05 1.18
CA THR A 717 27.59 -19.47 0.77
C THR A 717 26.99 -20.35 1.84
N LEU A 718 25.66 -20.26 2.05
CA LEU A 718 24.90 -21.13 2.91
C LEU A 718 24.01 -22.01 2.02
N THR A 719 23.93 -23.31 2.36
CA THR A 719 22.93 -24.18 1.74
C THR A 719 21.79 -24.37 2.72
N TYR A 720 20.58 -23.96 2.28
CA TYR A 720 19.39 -24.16 3.08
C TYR A 720 19.10 -25.65 3.24
N LYS A 721 18.74 -26.04 4.46
CA LYS A 721 18.32 -27.43 4.77
C LYS A 721 16.92 -27.40 5.36
N ASP A 722 16.79 -27.15 6.64
CA ASP A 722 15.50 -27.09 7.34
C ASP A 722 15.36 -25.80 8.13
N ASN A 723 16.44 -25.02 8.24
CA ASN A 723 16.49 -23.83 9.09
C ASN A 723 17.45 -22.79 8.54
N LEU A 724 17.05 -21.54 8.66
CA LEU A 724 17.90 -20.36 8.47
C LEU A 724 17.69 -19.45 9.67
N SER A 725 18.59 -19.55 10.62
CA SER A 725 18.54 -18.79 11.87
C SER A 725 19.01 -17.35 11.65
N LEU A 726 18.37 -16.41 12.34
CA LEU A 726 18.77 -15.03 12.44
C LEU A 726 19.25 -14.74 13.87
N GLY A 727 20.38 -14.07 14.01
CA GLY A 727 20.93 -13.75 15.34
C GLY A 727 21.95 -12.61 15.29
N ASP A 728 22.37 -12.15 16.47
CA ASP A 728 23.34 -11.07 16.63
C ASP A 728 24.74 -11.66 16.89
N VAL A 729 25.73 -11.13 16.19
CA VAL A 729 27.15 -11.46 16.40
C VAL A 729 27.94 -10.22 16.82
N ASP A 730 28.98 -10.45 17.62
CA ASP A 730 29.92 -9.40 18.05
C ASP A 730 30.85 -9.03 16.88
N ILE A 731 30.75 -7.77 16.44
CA ILE A 731 31.59 -7.20 15.37
C ILE A 731 32.62 -6.19 15.90
N SER A 732 32.83 -6.11 17.21
CA SER A 732 33.77 -5.16 17.83
C SER A 732 35.23 -5.34 17.40
N SER A 733 35.57 -6.49 16.83
CA SER A 733 36.91 -6.75 16.27
C SER A 733 37.14 -6.12 14.89
N TYR A 734 36.11 -5.69 14.23
CA TYR A 734 36.18 -5.03 12.92
C TYR A 734 36.30 -3.50 13.10
N LYS A 735 36.93 -2.84 12.15
CA LYS A 735 36.85 -1.38 12.06
C LYS A 735 35.50 -0.99 11.49
N THR A 736 34.76 -0.21 12.22
CA THR A 736 33.43 0.21 11.85
C THR A 736 33.31 1.72 11.73
N LEU A 737 32.36 2.17 10.94
CA LEU A 737 31.93 3.55 10.85
C LEU A 737 30.41 3.58 11.10
N ILE A 738 29.98 4.35 12.10
CA ILE A 738 28.58 4.41 12.50
C ILE A 738 28.09 5.84 12.37
N SER A 739 26.93 6.01 11.77
CA SER A 739 26.19 7.28 11.78
C SER A 739 24.70 7.00 12.04
N TYR A 740 23.98 8.04 12.44
CA TYR A 740 22.53 7.96 12.59
C TYR A 740 21.86 8.85 11.56
N GLU A 741 20.86 8.28 10.89
CA GLU A 741 19.93 8.97 10.02
C GLU A 741 18.72 9.44 10.83
N PHE A 742 18.49 10.73 10.84
CA PHE A 742 17.30 11.38 11.36
C PHE A 742 16.44 11.79 10.17
N LYS A 743 15.26 11.24 10.02
CA LYS A 743 14.33 11.68 8.98
C LYS A 743 13.28 12.60 9.60
N ASP A 744 13.09 13.78 9.04
CA ASP A 744 12.13 14.75 9.57
C ASP A 744 10.69 14.48 9.08
N LEU A 745 9.73 15.28 9.53
CA LEU A 745 8.31 15.18 9.18
C LEU A 745 8.01 15.43 7.69
N TYR A 746 8.98 15.98 6.92
CA TYR A 746 8.87 16.15 5.47
C TYR A 746 9.55 15.01 4.70
N GLY A 747 10.13 14.03 5.40
CA GLY A 747 10.89 12.94 4.83
C GLY A 747 12.34 13.30 4.47
N GLN A 748 12.84 14.50 4.85
CA GLN A 748 14.22 14.89 4.63
C GLN A 748 15.16 14.22 5.63
N SER A 749 16.27 13.67 5.13
CA SER A 749 17.28 13.01 5.95
C SER A 749 18.33 13.99 6.45
N PHE A 750 18.69 13.86 7.72
CA PHE A 750 19.77 14.55 8.40
C PHE A 750 20.67 13.52 9.08
N TRP A 751 21.97 13.69 9.01
CA TRP A 751 22.90 12.69 9.49
C TRP A 751 23.79 13.20 10.62
N SER A 752 24.01 12.32 11.59
CA SER A 752 25.02 12.60 12.60
C SER A 752 26.43 12.56 12.00
N THR A 753 27.38 13.24 12.64
CA THR A 753 28.78 12.95 12.38
C THR A 753 29.08 11.49 12.68
N ALA A 754 30.04 10.89 11.94
CA ALA A 754 30.36 9.49 12.11
C ALA A 754 31.20 9.21 13.35
N ILE A 755 30.98 8.06 14.00
CA ILE A 755 31.81 7.46 15.05
C ILE A 755 32.64 6.34 14.44
N LYS A 756 33.94 6.31 14.78
CA LYS A 756 34.89 5.25 14.37
C LYS A 756 35.19 4.32 15.52
#